data_84d038cedecb933abed97305f636066d
#
_entry.id   84d038cedecb933abed97305f636066d
#
_cell.length_a   1.000
_cell.length_b   1.000
_cell.length_c   1.000
_cell.angle_alpha   90.00
_cell.angle_beta   90.00
_cell.angle_gamma   90.00
#
_symmetry.space_group_name_H-M   'P 1'
#
loop_
_entity.id
_entity.type
_entity.pdbx_description
1 polymer ?
#
loop_
_entity_poly.entity_id
_entity_poly.type
_entity_poly.pdbx_seq_one_letter_code
_entity_poly.pdbx_strand_id
1 'polypeptide(L)'
;MNKSLEQYMPDGSKVPYRFMKYRIHKILLVCCSYDGYILEEDGHIESQINQEYIDLNMSNPPSLTRVSSTAEALEALDRDDSFDFILTMYNVGEPDVFSFAKIVKERHPNTPVALLTSFSKDIYRRIEEQDRSGLDYIFSWHGNTELIIAIIKLIEDKMNADEDIREGGVQAILLVEDSIRFYSTYLPEIYKLLLLQNTEFLKDAFNEQQQVLRKRARPKILLARCYEEAVELYERYKKNLLGVISDVGFVLRRNDPPESEKLDAGIDLCRRIREDNPLMPVLLQSSQVAFGKQAAELGAGFIAKNSKTLLSQLHDYIAKEFAFGDFVFKDPDTGAEIGRAKDLTQMQQMIATIPDRAFEYHTSQNHLSKWLYSRGLFPLASSIRQYNKSHFSSVEEHRRVLVGLIRDYRTLLGQGVVARFDTETYSDAVAFARIGEGSLGGKARGLAFMNSMLMKHRQYDKHENVRIMIPRSVVIATEFFDDFIRHNGLKYIISQDFSDEEILSEFVSSVLPFRLREALKSYIRTVRTPLAIRSSSKLEDSHYQPFAGIYSTYMIPYVDNEDQMLRLLLKAVKSVYASVYFAASRAYIQSSQNLISEEKMAVIIQEVCGTEQDGLYFPTCSGVARSINYYPIGDERPEDGVCNIAMGLGKLVVDGGRTLRFSPRYPQKVLQTSTPELALRDTQNEVLALSLRPEEFRTSIDDAVNLRRLGLIQIGGFRNSKFVCSVWDRENERISDSPFDQGRKVITFNNILKYNTFPLAEIISDILTMGAEEMRCPVEVEFAVNMDVAPGQRQVFNLLQIRPIIDNQDNRSIDWNEVDASRALIYGEQALGIGQMTDIADIIYVKSEAFDSLSTEKIAEELLTLNNRMRDQGRPYILVGPGRWGSSDPFLGVPVKWNHISEARVIVECGIEKFDVEPSQGTHFFQNVTSLGVGYLTINPFRGDGLFREKELDARQALYDGTYLRQVRFDSPLWVCIDGRSNKGMVREGKND
;
A
#
# COMPACT_ATOMS: atom_id res chain seq x y z
N MET A 1 -1.94 22.12 -29.75
CA MET A 1 -0.90 21.44 -28.96
C MET A 1 0.42 21.51 -29.72
N ASN A 2 1.49 21.90 -29.09
CA ASN A 2 2.76 22.19 -29.77
C ASN A 2 3.44 20.84 -30.12
N LYS A 3 3.65 20.57 -31.43
CA LYS A 3 4.25 19.32 -31.92
C LYS A 3 5.58 18.97 -31.25
N SER A 4 6.26 19.94 -30.62
CA SER A 4 7.51 19.73 -29.92
C SER A 4 7.32 18.99 -28.56
N LEU A 5 6.20 19.16 -27.86
CA LEU A 5 5.90 18.44 -26.64
C LEU A 5 5.42 17.00 -26.92
N GLU A 6 4.73 16.80 -28.06
CA GLU A 6 4.31 15.44 -28.49
C GLU A 6 5.49 14.53 -28.83
N GLN A 7 6.58 15.08 -29.38
CA GLN A 7 7.80 14.33 -29.69
C GLN A 7 8.53 13.80 -28.46
N TYR A 8 8.39 14.48 -27.32
CA TYR A 8 9.01 14.11 -26.02
C TYR A 8 8.02 13.50 -25.05
N MET A 9 6.74 13.50 -25.40
CA MET A 9 5.75 12.71 -24.70
C MET A 9 5.82 11.29 -25.23
N PRO A 10 6.11 10.35 -24.38
CA PRO A 10 5.97 8.96 -24.78
C PRO A 10 4.53 8.74 -25.22
N ASP A 11 4.37 8.07 -26.32
CA ASP A 11 3.14 7.41 -26.71
C ASP A 11 2.51 6.86 -25.42
N GLY A 12 1.30 7.31 -25.06
CA GLY A 12 0.70 7.15 -23.72
C GLY A 12 0.70 5.75 -23.11
N SER A 13 1.29 4.79 -23.85
CA SER A 13 1.44 3.40 -23.46
C SER A 13 2.85 2.98 -23.01
N LYS A 14 3.91 3.80 -23.16
CA LYS A 14 5.29 3.27 -23.08
C LYS A 14 6.21 3.82 -21.98
N VAL A 15 5.94 4.93 -21.31
CA VAL A 15 6.95 5.58 -20.44
C VAL A 15 6.75 5.46 -18.94
N PRO A 16 5.55 5.39 -18.36
CA PRO A 16 5.42 5.39 -16.90
C PRO A 16 6.07 4.20 -16.18
N TYR A 17 6.31 3.09 -16.89
CA TYR A 17 6.69 1.82 -16.27
C TYR A 17 8.16 1.43 -16.44
N ARG A 18 8.97 2.21 -17.16
CA ARG A 18 10.37 1.85 -17.40
C ARG A 18 11.31 2.28 -16.28
N PHE A 19 11.03 3.39 -15.58
CA PHE A 19 11.91 3.85 -14.51
C PHE A 19 11.89 2.90 -13.33
N MET A 20 13.06 2.66 -12.76
CA MET A 20 13.24 1.74 -11.64
C MET A 20 12.71 0.33 -11.96
N LYS A 21 13.12 -0.21 -13.09
CA LYS A 21 12.74 -1.56 -13.55
C LYS A 21 13.19 -2.63 -12.56
N TYR A 22 14.39 -2.48 -12.04
CA TYR A 22 14.97 -3.37 -11.05
C TYR A 22 14.78 -2.76 -9.66
N ARG A 23 14.03 -3.45 -8.81
CA ARG A 23 13.79 -3.09 -7.44
C ARG A 23 14.13 -4.25 -6.54
N ILE A 24 14.47 -3.93 -5.31
CA ILE A 24 14.67 -4.92 -4.27
C ILE A 24 13.33 -5.19 -3.60
N HIS A 25 12.80 -6.39 -3.80
CA HIS A 25 11.57 -6.86 -3.19
C HIS A 25 11.84 -7.82 -2.04
N LYS A 26 12.95 -8.57 -2.12
CA LYS A 26 13.26 -9.62 -1.17
C LYS A 26 14.72 -9.58 -0.76
N ILE A 27 14.95 -9.41 0.53
CA ILE A 27 16.28 -9.30 1.12
C ILE A 27 16.56 -10.53 1.97
N LEU A 28 17.69 -11.18 1.76
CA LEU A 28 18.22 -12.19 2.65
C LEU A 28 19.19 -11.52 3.65
N LEU A 29 18.76 -11.45 4.92
CA LEU A 29 19.59 -10.94 6.01
C LEU A 29 20.31 -12.09 6.72
N VAL A 30 21.64 -12.11 6.62
CA VAL A 30 22.50 -13.12 7.27
C VAL A 30 23.12 -12.49 8.51
N CYS A 31 22.61 -12.85 9.70
CA CYS A 31 23.12 -12.32 10.96
C CYS A 31 22.95 -13.33 12.09
N CYS A 32 23.95 -13.45 12.96
CA CYS A 32 23.82 -14.27 14.16
C CYS A 32 22.71 -13.75 15.10
N SER A 33 22.28 -14.56 16.06
CA SER A 33 21.18 -14.18 16.95
C SER A 33 21.48 -12.92 17.77
N TYR A 34 22.75 -12.72 18.15
CA TYR A 34 23.17 -11.52 18.90
C TYR A 34 23.15 -10.27 18.03
N ASP A 35 23.71 -10.33 16.81
CA ASP A 35 23.68 -9.21 15.87
C ASP A 35 22.25 -8.86 15.48
N GLY A 36 21.39 -9.87 15.30
CA GLY A 36 19.98 -9.67 15.09
C GLY A 36 19.28 -8.95 16.24
N TYR A 37 19.62 -9.29 17.48
CA TYR A 37 19.12 -8.57 18.64
C TYR A 37 19.56 -7.09 18.65
N ILE A 38 20.83 -6.82 18.31
CA ILE A 38 21.33 -5.43 18.18
C ILE A 38 20.59 -4.67 17.07
N LEU A 39 20.32 -5.31 15.94
CA LEU A 39 19.57 -4.71 14.85
C LEU A 39 18.12 -4.40 15.21
N GLU A 40 17.57 -5.14 16.18
CA GLU A 40 16.18 -5.04 16.66
C GLU A 40 16.05 -4.34 18.02
N GLU A 41 17.13 -3.70 18.52
CA GLU A 41 17.15 -3.05 19.84
C GLU A 41 16.10 -1.94 19.95
N ASP A 42 15.84 -1.21 18.88
CA ASP A 42 14.83 -0.14 18.79
C ASP A 42 13.51 -0.59 18.20
N GLY A 43 13.29 -1.91 18.01
CA GLY A 43 12.11 -2.52 17.42
C GLY A 43 12.42 -3.44 16.24
N HIS A 44 11.42 -4.19 15.76
CA HIS A 44 11.61 -5.08 14.62
C HIS A 44 12.07 -4.30 13.39
N ILE A 45 13.24 -4.67 12.84
CA ILE A 45 13.88 -3.98 11.70
C ILE A 45 12.95 -3.86 10.48
N GLU A 46 12.14 -4.88 10.23
CA GLU A 46 11.16 -4.87 9.15
C GLU A 46 10.07 -3.82 9.39
N SER A 47 9.59 -3.69 10.63
CA SER A 47 8.61 -2.66 11.01
C SER A 47 9.21 -1.25 10.87
N GLN A 48 10.47 -1.08 11.23
CA GLN A 48 11.17 0.21 11.10
C GLN A 48 11.40 0.57 9.63
N ILE A 49 11.82 -0.39 8.78
CA ILE A 49 11.93 -0.18 7.33
C ILE A 49 10.55 0.20 6.77
N ASN A 50 9.49 -0.49 7.17
CA ASN A 50 8.14 -0.20 6.73
C ASN A 50 7.69 1.20 7.15
N GLN A 51 7.95 1.60 8.40
CA GLN A 51 7.61 2.93 8.89
C GLN A 51 8.36 4.02 8.12
N GLU A 52 9.66 3.86 7.90
CA GLU A 52 10.45 4.81 7.10
C GLU A 52 9.95 4.89 5.64
N TYR A 53 9.52 3.76 5.03
CA TYR A 53 8.90 3.77 3.72
C TYR A 53 7.58 4.56 3.70
N ILE A 54 6.79 4.48 4.78
CA ILE A 54 5.56 5.26 4.95
C ILE A 54 5.91 6.74 5.12
N ASP A 55 6.82 7.07 6.02
CA ASP A 55 7.19 8.45 6.34
C ASP A 55 7.81 9.18 5.13
N LEU A 56 8.61 8.48 4.35
CA LEU A 56 9.17 8.96 3.09
C LEU A 56 8.21 8.81 1.89
N ASN A 57 6.96 8.41 2.14
CA ASN A 57 5.92 8.22 1.13
C ASN A 57 6.36 7.30 -0.03
N MET A 58 7.18 6.28 0.28
CA MET A 58 7.60 5.24 -0.67
C MET A 58 6.59 4.10 -0.72
N SER A 59 6.54 3.39 -1.84
CA SER A 59 5.70 2.21 -2.04
C SER A 59 6.57 0.96 -2.14
N ASN A 60 6.01 -0.19 -1.71
CA ASN A 60 6.63 -1.51 -1.80
C ASN A 60 7.97 -1.63 -1.04
N PRO A 61 8.00 -1.58 0.30
CA PRO A 61 9.17 -1.95 1.05
C PRO A 61 9.52 -3.43 0.79
N PRO A 62 10.80 -3.79 0.85
CA PRO A 62 11.24 -5.17 0.63
C PRO A 62 10.85 -6.05 1.82
N SER A 63 10.50 -7.29 1.56
CA SER A 63 10.40 -8.32 2.60
C SER A 63 11.79 -8.76 3.05
N LEU A 64 11.94 -9.01 4.36
CA LEU A 64 13.19 -9.42 4.95
C LEU A 64 13.12 -10.89 5.41
N THR A 65 13.98 -11.75 4.86
CA THR A 65 14.14 -13.11 5.36
C THR A 65 15.44 -13.21 6.13
N ARG A 66 15.37 -13.54 7.42
CA ARG A 66 16.53 -13.66 8.29
C ARG A 66 16.99 -15.11 8.39
N VAL A 67 18.29 -15.31 8.32
CA VAL A 67 18.99 -16.58 8.59
C VAL A 67 20.14 -16.35 9.55
N SER A 68 20.50 -17.35 10.35
CA SER A 68 21.47 -17.17 11.43
C SER A 68 22.94 -17.48 11.02
N SER A 69 23.13 -18.10 9.87
CA SER A 69 24.46 -18.47 9.38
C SER A 69 24.56 -18.42 7.86
N THR A 70 25.79 -18.39 7.36
CA THR A 70 26.09 -18.47 5.94
C THR A 70 25.70 -19.83 5.33
N ALA A 71 25.75 -20.89 6.12
CA ALA A 71 25.28 -22.23 5.69
C ALA A 71 23.76 -22.21 5.44
N GLU A 72 22.98 -21.70 6.38
CA GLU A 72 21.53 -21.53 6.21
C GLU A 72 21.19 -20.59 5.05
N ALA A 73 22.01 -19.55 4.84
CA ALA A 73 21.84 -18.64 3.72
C ALA A 73 22.02 -19.33 2.37
N LEU A 74 23.02 -20.20 2.22
CA LEU A 74 23.23 -20.99 1.00
C LEU A 74 22.06 -21.95 0.76
N GLU A 75 21.56 -22.62 1.80
CA GLU A 75 20.37 -23.45 1.69
C GLU A 75 19.12 -22.66 1.30
N ALA A 76 18.96 -21.45 1.83
CA ALA A 76 17.83 -20.58 1.48
C ALA A 76 17.90 -20.15 0.01
N LEU A 77 19.09 -19.83 -0.50
CA LEU A 77 19.33 -19.49 -1.90
C LEU A 77 19.12 -20.69 -2.84
N ASP A 78 19.50 -21.90 -2.41
CA ASP A 78 19.26 -23.11 -3.20
C ASP A 78 17.76 -23.49 -3.28
N ARG A 79 16.95 -23.06 -2.30
CA ARG A 79 15.49 -23.28 -2.26
C ARG A 79 14.69 -22.21 -3.00
N ASP A 80 15.20 -20.99 -3.02
CA ASP A 80 14.47 -19.82 -3.52
C ASP A 80 15.40 -18.83 -4.22
N ASP A 81 15.32 -18.78 -5.53
CA ASP A 81 16.09 -17.91 -6.40
C ASP A 81 15.57 -16.44 -6.43
N SER A 82 14.50 -16.13 -5.68
CA SER A 82 13.82 -14.84 -5.74
C SER A 82 14.43 -13.73 -4.87
N PHE A 83 15.56 -14.00 -4.18
CA PHE A 83 16.27 -12.98 -3.43
C PHE A 83 16.98 -11.97 -4.35
N ASP A 84 16.58 -10.71 -4.24
CA ASP A 84 17.14 -9.63 -5.04
C ASP A 84 18.44 -9.06 -4.45
N PHE A 85 18.66 -9.25 -3.14
CA PHE A 85 19.77 -8.66 -2.40
C PHE A 85 20.11 -9.47 -1.15
N ILE A 86 21.41 -9.56 -0.85
CA ILE A 86 21.92 -10.20 0.37
C ILE A 86 22.62 -9.15 1.23
N LEU A 87 22.13 -8.98 2.46
CA LEU A 87 22.76 -8.16 3.50
C LEU A 87 23.33 -9.10 4.57
N THR A 88 24.63 -9.06 4.76
CA THR A 88 25.31 -9.97 5.71
C THR A 88 26.06 -9.19 6.78
N MET A 89 26.04 -9.70 8.00
CA MET A 89 26.91 -9.24 9.10
C MET A 89 28.27 -9.92 9.01
N TYR A 90 29.25 -9.42 9.79
CA TYR A 90 30.63 -9.92 9.77
C TYR A 90 30.75 -11.33 10.41
N ASN A 91 30.09 -11.55 11.55
CA ASN A 91 30.17 -12.79 12.33
C ASN A 91 29.00 -13.73 11.99
N VAL A 92 29.11 -14.53 10.96
CA VAL A 92 28.02 -15.36 10.43
C VAL A 92 28.33 -16.85 10.31
N GLY A 93 29.44 -17.32 10.91
CA GLY A 93 29.82 -18.73 10.96
C GLY A 93 30.65 -19.18 9.76
N GLU A 94 30.57 -20.47 9.47
CA GLU A 94 31.31 -21.10 8.34
C GLU A 94 30.33 -21.44 7.20
N PRO A 95 30.68 -21.18 5.93
CA PRO A 95 31.89 -20.49 5.49
C PRO A 95 31.90 -19.02 5.96
N ASP A 96 33.08 -18.43 6.13
CA ASP A 96 33.22 -17.00 6.48
C ASP A 96 32.56 -16.10 5.42
N VAL A 97 32.31 -14.84 5.80
CA VAL A 97 31.55 -13.90 4.96
C VAL A 97 32.19 -13.65 3.58
N PHE A 98 33.52 -13.68 3.46
CA PHE A 98 34.20 -13.45 2.19
C PHE A 98 34.10 -14.68 1.26
N SER A 99 34.31 -15.86 1.83
CA SER A 99 34.12 -17.14 1.13
C SER A 99 32.65 -17.32 0.71
N PHE A 100 31.71 -17.00 1.60
CA PHE A 100 30.27 -17.00 1.30
C PHE A 100 29.94 -16.09 0.12
N ALA A 101 30.41 -14.83 0.15
CA ALA A 101 30.14 -13.86 -0.92
C ALA A 101 30.66 -14.34 -2.28
N LYS A 102 31.84 -15.01 -2.34
CA LYS A 102 32.35 -15.62 -3.56
C LYS A 102 31.46 -16.75 -4.08
N ILE A 103 31.06 -17.66 -3.20
CA ILE A 103 30.14 -18.76 -3.56
C ILE A 103 28.83 -18.20 -4.12
N VAL A 104 28.30 -17.14 -3.49
CA VAL A 104 27.10 -16.46 -4.01
C VAL A 104 27.36 -15.91 -5.41
N LYS A 105 28.48 -15.23 -5.64
CA LYS A 105 28.79 -14.66 -6.96
C LYS A 105 29.01 -15.72 -8.04
N GLU A 106 29.49 -16.89 -7.68
CA GLU A 106 29.63 -18.02 -8.60
C GLU A 106 28.27 -18.62 -8.99
N ARG A 107 27.33 -18.73 -8.04
CA ARG A 107 25.99 -19.33 -8.28
C ARG A 107 24.96 -18.32 -8.76
N HIS A 108 24.97 -17.12 -8.19
CA HIS A 108 24.04 -16.01 -8.41
C HIS A 108 24.80 -14.72 -8.76
N PRO A 109 25.44 -14.60 -9.94
CA PRO A 109 26.35 -13.50 -10.28
C PRO A 109 25.69 -12.12 -10.27
N ASN A 110 24.37 -12.07 -10.46
CA ASN A 110 23.61 -10.83 -10.53
C ASN A 110 23.06 -10.37 -9.16
N THR A 111 23.10 -11.21 -8.13
CA THR A 111 22.61 -10.86 -6.80
C THR A 111 23.65 -10.05 -6.03
N PRO A 112 23.38 -8.78 -5.69
CA PRO A 112 24.31 -7.97 -4.89
C PRO A 112 24.49 -8.52 -3.49
N VAL A 113 25.71 -8.39 -2.98
CA VAL A 113 26.07 -8.79 -1.60
C VAL A 113 26.70 -7.59 -0.91
N ALA A 114 26.12 -7.14 0.19
CA ALA A 114 26.67 -6.09 1.03
C ALA A 114 26.98 -6.60 2.44
N LEU A 115 28.17 -6.23 2.93
CA LEU A 115 28.60 -6.49 4.30
C LEU A 115 28.26 -5.30 5.19
N LEU A 116 27.57 -5.56 6.29
CA LEU A 116 27.32 -4.60 7.36
C LEU A 116 28.21 -4.98 8.57
N THR A 117 29.01 -4.03 9.02
CA THR A 117 29.96 -4.28 10.11
C THR A 117 29.91 -3.19 11.16
N SER A 118 30.20 -3.52 12.42
CA SER A 118 30.41 -2.52 13.47
C SER A 118 31.73 -1.80 13.24
N PHE A 119 31.75 -0.49 13.52
CA PHE A 119 32.96 0.29 13.38
C PHE A 119 33.94 -0.05 14.50
N SER A 120 34.96 -0.91 14.21
CA SER A 120 36.16 -1.03 15.02
C SER A 120 37.38 -1.03 14.11
N LYS A 121 38.49 -0.37 14.56
CA LYS A 121 39.74 -0.32 13.79
C LYS A 121 40.31 -1.71 13.52
N ASP A 122 40.09 -2.64 14.45
CA ASP A 122 40.60 -4.02 14.33
C ASP A 122 39.82 -4.84 13.30
N ILE A 123 38.49 -4.67 13.25
CA ILE A 123 37.66 -5.33 12.24
C ILE A 123 37.99 -4.76 10.85
N TYR A 124 38.12 -3.44 10.76
CA TYR A 124 38.49 -2.77 9.51
C TYR A 124 39.79 -3.30 8.93
N ARG A 125 40.86 -3.41 9.74
CA ARG A 125 42.16 -3.97 9.35
C ARG A 125 42.04 -5.42 8.87
N ARG A 126 41.23 -6.25 9.55
CA ARG A 126 40.99 -7.63 9.14
C ARG A 126 40.27 -7.73 7.80
N ILE A 127 39.30 -6.83 7.53
CA ILE A 127 38.59 -6.75 6.26
C ILE A 127 39.55 -6.34 5.13
N GLU A 128 40.49 -5.46 5.39
CA GLU A 128 41.48 -5.04 4.39
C GLU A 128 42.44 -6.15 3.99
N GLU A 129 42.75 -7.08 4.88
CA GLU A 129 43.63 -8.23 4.65
C GLU A 129 42.92 -9.39 3.86
N GLN A 130 41.58 -9.33 3.66
CA GLN A 130 40.80 -10.36 3.00
C GLN A 130 40.53 -10.03 1.54
N ASP A 131 40.26 -11.09 0.76
CA ASP A 131 39.80 -10.94 -0.62
C ASP A 131 38.30 -10.55 -0.69
N ARG A 132 38.07 -9.30 -1.01
CA ARG A 132 36.74 -8.65 -1.06
C ARG A 132 36.04 -8.80 -2.41
N SER A 133 36.56 -9.61 -3.34
CA SER A 133 36.04 -9.68 -4.73
C SER A 133 34.59 -10.14 -4.85
N GLY A 134 34.04 -10.86 -3.84
CA GLY A 134 32.64 -11.27 -3.79
C GLY A 134 31.67 -10.22 -3.24
N LEU A 135 32.17 -9.17 -2.58
CA LEU A 135 31.34 -8.14 -1.97
C LEU A 135 31.18 -6.93 -2.89
N ASP A 136 29.95 -6.50 -3.12
CA ASP A 136 29.67 -5.26 -3.86
C ASP A 136 29.95 -4.02 -3.02
N TYR A 137 29.53 -4.04 -1.74
CA TYR A 137 29.68 -2.94 -0.81
C TYR A 137 29.98 -3.42 0.61
N ILE A 138 30.61 -2.55 1.38
CA ILE A 138 30.84 -2.72 2.82
C ILE A 138 30.36 -1.46 3.51
N PHE A 139 29.53 -1.58 4.56
CA PHE A 139 29.00 -0.45 5.30
C PHE A 139 29.29 -0.55 6.79
N SER A 140 29.40 0.60 7.44
CA SER A 140 29.57 0.73 8.88
C SER A 140 28.22 0.98 9.55
N TRP A 141 27.81 0.05 10.44
CA TRP A 141 26.58 0.17 11.21
C TRP A 141 26.74 1.08 12.42
N HIS A 142 25.85 2.05 12.57
CA HIS A 142 25.83 3.02 13.67
C HIS A 142 24.52 3.05 14.42
N GLY A 143 23.70 1.98 14.35
CA GLY A 143 22.39 1.92 15.01
C GLY A 143 21.27 2.65 14.26
N ASN A 144 21.43 2.96 12.98
CA ASN A 144 20.46 3.75 12.19
C ASN A 144 19.90 2.94 11.03
N THR A 145 18.59 2.67 11.06
CA THR A 145 17.83 1.96 10.02
C THR A 145 17.82 2.71 8.68
N GLU A 146 17.94 4.04 8.69
CA GLU A 146 18.06 4.86 7.49
C GLU A 146 19.23 4.40 6.60
N LEU A 147 20.30 3.82 7.21
CA LEU A 147 21.43 3.25 6.46
C LEU A 147 20.99 2.06 5.60
N ILE A 148 20.11 1.19 6.09
CA ILE A 148 19.63 0.04 5.32
C ILE A 148 18.85 0.52 4.11
N ILE A 149 18.00 1.53 4.28
CA ILE A 149 17.27 2.14 3.17
C ILE A 149 18.24 2.76 2.17
N ALA A 150 19.27 3.47 2.64
CA ALA A 150 20.29 4.04 1.77
C ALA A 150 21.03 2.95 0.97
N ILE A 151 21.35 1.81 1.59
CA ILE A 151 21.96 0.65 0.92
C ILE A 151 21.05 0.11 -0.17
N ILE A 152 19.78 -0.14 0.14
CA ILE A 152 18.78 -0.61 -0.81
C ILE A 152 18.71 0.34 -2.01
N LYS A 153 18.57 1.64 -1.73
CA LYS A 153 18.46 2.66 -2.78
C LYS A 153 19.73 2.81 -3.62
N LEU A 154 20.91 2.67 -3.01
CA LEU A 154 22.18 2.69 -3.74
C LEU A 154 22.31 1.52 -4.72
N ILE A 155 21.89 0.32 -4.29
CA ILE A 155 21.91 -0.86 -5.14
C ILE A 155 20.88 -0.72 -6.27
N GLU A 156 19.65 -0.29 -5.96
CA GLU A 156 18.63 0.01 -6.95
C GLU A 156 19.13 1.07 -7.97
N ASP A 157 19.81 2.12 -7.49
CA ASP A 157 20.35 3.17 -8.36
C ASP A 157 21.43 2.61 -9.32
N LYS A 158 22.33 1.77 -8.82
CA LYS A 158 23.35 1.11 -9.64
C LYS A 158 22.72 0.19 -10.70
N MET A 159 21.71 -0.61 -10.32
CA MET A 159 21.05 -1.55 -11.23
C MET A 159 20.29 -0.84 -12.36
N ASN A 160 19.73 0.34 -12.09
CA ASN A 160 18.91 1.09 -13.04
C ASN A 160 19.65 2.25 -13.72
N ALA A 161 20.91 2.53 -13.37
CA ALA A 161 21.62 3.74 -13.81
C ALA A 161 21.64 3.91 -15.34
N ASP A 162 21.96 2.87 -16.10
CA ASP A 162 22.06 2.98 -17.55
C ASP A 162 20.72 3.26 -18.22
N GLU A 163 19.67 2.51 -17.85
CA GLU A 163 18.34 2.66 -18.44
C GLU A 163 17.70 3.99 -18.00
N ASP A 164 17.73 4.29 -16.70
CA ASP A 164 17.08 5.50 -16.14
C ASP A 164 17.81 6.79 -16.54
N ILE A 165 19.15 6.82 -16.46
CA ILE A 165 19.92 8.06 -16.72
C ILE A 165 20.09 8.31 -18.23
N ARG A 166 20.56 7.33 -18.99
CA ARG A 166 20.90 7.53 -20.40
C ARG A 166 19.69 7.53 -21.31
N GLU A 167 18.75 6.63 -21.08
CA GLU A 167 17.53 6.51 -21.90
C GLU A 167 16.39 7.36 -21.34
N GLY A 168 16.20 7.35 -20.02
CA GLY A 168 15.13 8.05 -19.34
C GLY A 168 15.38 9.52 -19.03
N GLY A 169 16.63 9.98 -19.09
CA GLY A 169 16.99 11.36 -18.77
C GLY A 169 17.03 11.70 -17.29
N VAL A 170 16.92 10.70 -16.42
CA VAL A 170 17.02 10.86 -14.96
C VAL A 170 18.37 11.48 -14.60
N GLN A 171 18.36 12.39 -13.66
CA GLN A 171 19.58 13.05 -13.22
C GLN A 171 20.33 12.20 -12.18
N ALA A 172 21.62 12.46 -12.01
CA ALA A 172 22.44 11.76 -11.02
C ALA A 172 23.35 12.72 -10.23
N ILE A 173 23.76 12.27 -9.05
CA ILE A 173 24.78 12.89 -8.21
C ILE A 173 25.93 11.90 -8.15
N LEU A 174 27.15 12.34 -8.50
CA LEU A 174 28.34 11.54 -8.35
C LEU A 174 28.95 11.81 -6.96
N LEU A 175 29.01 10.79 -6.12
CA LEU A 175 29.67 10.80 -4.82
C LEU A 175 30.97 10.02 -4.92
N VAL A 176 32.11 10.70 -4.66
CA VAL A 176 33.45 10.09 -4.67
C VAL A 176 33.94 10.06 -3.23
N GLU A 177 34.01 8.88 -2.64
CA GLU A 177 34.41 8.66 -1.24
C GLU A 177 34.88 7.22 -1.07
N ASP A 178 36.11 6.99 -0.65
CA ASP A 178 36.69 5.67 -0.41
C ASP A 178 36.54 5.18 1.03
N SER A 179 36.34 6.12 1.97
CA SER A 179 36.15 5.80 3.38
C SER A 179 34.78 5.22 3.69
N ILE A 180 34.76 3.96 4.12
CA ILE A 180 33.53 3.24 4.53
C ILE A 180 32.79 4.05 5.59
N ARG A 181 33.47 4.67 6.54
CA ARG A 181 32.86 5.49 7.58
C ARG A 181 32.07 6.67 7.00
N PHE A 182 32.69 7.42 6.10
CA PHE A 182 32.11 8.66 5.60
C PHE A 182 30.97 8.39 4.63
N TYR A 183 31.13 7.48 3.67
CA TYR A 183 29.97 7.22 2.79
C TYR A 183 28.80 6.52 3.51
N SER A 184 29.07 5.69 4.56
CA SER A 184 28.00 5.15 5.41
C SER A 184 27.26 6.23 6.20
N THR A 185 27.90 7.37 6.50
CA THR A 185 27.30 8.52 7.17
C THR A 185 26.57 9.45 6.18
N TYR A 186 27.14 9.67 4.98
CA TYR A 186 26.59 10.61 4.01
C TYR A 186 25.38 10.06 3.27
N LEU A 187 25.41 8.79 2.86
CA LEU A 187 24.35 8.19 2.04
C LEU A 187 22.97 8.28 2.67
N PRO A 188 22.75 7.94 3.96
CA PRO A 188 21.46 8.11 4.60
C PRO A 188 20.93 9.53 4.50
N GLU A 189 21.78 10.52 4.81
CA GLU A 189 21.40 11.93 4.80
C GLU A 189 21.09 12.44 3.39
N ILE A 190 21.91 12.05 2.39
CA ILE A 190 21.67 12.44 1.00
C ILE A 190 20.38 11.79 0.48
N TYR A 191 20.15 10.49 0.74
CA TYR A 191 18.92 9.83 0.35
C TYR A 191 17.69 10.40 1.04
N LYS A 192 17.78 10.69 2.33
CA LYS A 192 16.72 11.36 3.09
C LYS A 192 16.37 12.71 2.48
N LEU A 193 17.38 13.51 2.18
CA LEU A 193 17.20 14.79 1.49
C LEU A 193 16.53 14.61 0.14
N LEU A 194 17.03 13.69 -0.69
CA LEU A 194 16.46 13.41 -2.03
C LEU A 194 15.01 12.95 -1.95
N LEU A 195 14.69 12.08 -1.00
CA LEU A 195 13.34 11.52 -0.84
C LEU A 195 12.37 12.55 -0.28
N LEU A 196 12.79 13.36 0.71
CA LEU A 196 11.99 14.46 1.24
C LEU A 196 11.74 15.55 0.17
N GLN A 197 12.76 15.95 -0.56
CA GLN A 197 12.63 16.89 -1.68
C GLN A 197 11.72 16.34 -2.77
N ASN A 198 11.87 15.06 -3.08
CA ASN A 198 10.97 14.40 -4.04
C ASN A 198 9.52 14.44 -3.55
N THR A 199 9.28 14.27 -2.25
CA THR A 199 7.96 14.39 -1.64
C THR A 199 7.38 15.80 -1.77
N GLU A 200 8.21 16.85 -1.58
CA GLU A 200 7.78 18.24 -1.83
C GLU A 200 7.41 18.45 -3.32
N PHE A 201 8.20 17.90 -4.25
CA PHE A 201 7.89 17.99 -5.68
C PHE A 201 6.64 17.22 -6.10
N LEU A 202 6.19 16.23 -5.27
CA LEU A 202 4.93 15.53 -5.50
C LEU A 202 3.71 16.42 -5.27
N LYS A 203 3.83 17.48 -4.48
CA LYS A 203 2.75 18.48 -4.28
C LYS A 203 2.36 19.17 -5.58
N ASP A 204 3.31 19.34 -6.51
CA ASP A 204 3.09 19.93 -7.83
C ASP A 204 2.54 18.92 -8.87
N ALA A 205 2.43 17.65 -8.51
CA ALA A 205 1.90 16.65 -9.42
C ALA A 205 0.36 16.68 -9.37
N PHE A 206 -0.24 16.82 -10.52
CA PHE A 206 -1.71 16.88 -10.67
C PHE A 206 -2.37 15.53 -10.42
N ASN A 207 -1.61 14.41 -10.39
CA ASN A 207 -2.12 13.07 -10.19
C ASN A 207 -1.09 12.14 -9.56
N GLU A 208 -1.59 11.03 -9.02
CA GLU A 208 -0.76 9.98 -8.43
C GLU A 208 0.14 9.27 -9.44
N GLN A 209 -0.29 9.16 -10.68
CA GLN A 209 0.53 8.57 -11.73
C GLN A 209 1.79 9.39 -11.96
N GLN A 210 1.66 10.71 -11.97
CA GLN A 210 2.79 11.62 -12.05
C GLN A 210 3.62 11.57 -10.76
N GLN A 211 3.00 11.39 -9.60
CA GLN A 211 3.72 11.19 -8.35
C GLN A 211 4.54 9.90 -8.37
N VAL A 212 3.97 8.79 -8.83
CA VAL A 212 4.69 7.53 -8.98
C VAL A 212 5.84 7.67 -9.98
N LEU A 213 5.61 8.35 -11.11
CA LEU A 213 6.67 8.64 -12.08
C LEU A 213 7.79 9.49 -11.47
N ARG A 214 7.45 10.56 -10.77
CA ARG A 214 8.41 11.42 -10.10
C ARG A 214 9.17 10.70 -9.00
N LYS A 215 8.49 9.86 -8.20
CA LYS A 215 9.13 9.00 -7.20
C LYS A 215 10.17 8.09 -7.83
N ARG A 216 9.87 7.49 -8.97
CA ARG A 216 10.79 6.59 -9.70
C ARG A 216 11.88 7.34 -10.45
N ALA A 217 11.58 8.55 -10.91
CA ALA A 217 12.50 9.42 -11.64
C ALA A 217 13.35 10.30 -10.72
N ARG A 218 13.44 9.98 -9.42
CA ARG A 218 14.32 10.67 -8.48
C ARG A 218 15.78 10.61 -8.94
N PRO A 219 16.58 11.63 -8.65
CA PRO A 219 18.00 11.60 -8.93
C PRO A 219 18.67 10.37 -8.32
N LYS A 220 19.59 9.77 -9.09
CA LYS A 220 20.37 8.60 -8.68
C LYS A 220 21.63 9.03 -7.96
N ILE A 221 22.10 8.25 -7.01
CA ILE A 221 23.42 8.42 -6.42
C ILE A 221 24.36 7.38 -7.02
N LEU A 222 25.46 7.87 -7.59
CA LEU A 222 26.52 7.06 -8.15
C LEU A 222 27.73 7.16 -7.23
N LEU A 223 28.06 6.09 -6.50
CA LEU A 223 29.20 6.02 -5.59
C LEU A 223 30.43 5.52 -6.34
N ALA A 224 31.51 6.31 -6.33
CA ALA A 224 32.84 5.93 -6.76
C ALA A 224 33.80 5.87 -5.57
N ARG A 225 34.66 4.86 -5.53
CA ARG A 225 35.62 4.62 -4.43
C ARG A 225 37.09 4.85 -4.85
N CYS A 226 37.33 5.22 -6.09
CA CYS A 226 38.64 5.54 -6.60
C CYS A 226 38.54 6.53 -7.78
N TYR A 227 39.68 7.10 -8.19
CA TYR A 227 39.74 8.06 -9.30
C TYR A 227 39.29 7.47 -10.64
N GLU A 228 39.73 6.25 -10.95
CA GLU A 228 39.38 5.54 -12.18
C GLU A 228 37.82 5.36 -12.29
N GLU A 229 37.18 4.92 -11.24
CA GLU A 229 35.73 4.73 -11.17
C GLU A 229 34.99 6.08 -11.27
N ALA A 230 35.48 7.11 -10.60
CA ALA A 230 34.92 8.46 -10.65
C ALA A 230 34.95 9.04 -12.07
N VAL A 231 36.08 8.88 -12.78
CA VAL A 231 36.23 9.33 -14.17
C VAL A 231 35.33 8.52 -15.10
N GLU A 232 35.25 7.19 -14.96
CA GLU A 232 34.40 6.32 -15.74
C GLU A 232 32.92 6.73 -15.63
N LEU A 233 32.44 6.91 -14.38
CA LEU A 233 31.07 7.34 -14.12
C LEU A 233 30.80 8.77 -14.63
N TYR A 234 31.76 9.68 -14.45
CA TYR A 234 31.62 11.04 -14.96
C TYR A 234 31.48 11.04 -16.48
N GLU A 235 32.41 10.43 -17.23
CA GLU A 235 32.37 10.41 -18.68
C GLU A 235 31.09 9.73 -19.22
N ARG A 236 30.61 8.69 -18.53
CA ARG A 236 29.42 7.96 -18.92
C ARG A 236 28.14 8.76 -18.72
N TYR A 237 28.04 9.56 -17.65
CA TYR A 237 26.79 10.22 -17.24
C TYR A 237 26.86 11.75 -17.20
N LYS A 238 27.94 12.40 -17.62
CA LYS A 238 28.19 13.85 -17.50
C LYS A 238 27.07 14.76 -18.04
N LYS A 239 26.28 14.30 -19.02
CA LYS A 239 25.16 15.06 -19.55
C LYS A 239 23.97 15.16 -18.57
N ASN A 240 23.88 14.25 -17.64
CA ASN A 240 22.77 14.07 -16.72
C ASN A 240 23.19 14.24 -15.23
N LEU A 241 24.41 14.72 -14.96
CA LEU A 241 24.83 15.00 -13.59
C LEU A 241 24.31 16.35 -13.11
N LEU A 242 23.74 16.36 -11.91
CA LEU A 242 23.37 17.58 -11.16
C LEU A 242 24.61 18.20 -10.53
N GLY A 243 25.53 17.37 -10.04
CA GLY A 243 26.75 17.80 -9.44
C GLY A 243 27.61 16.64 -8.94
N VAL A 244 28.79 16.98 -8.46
CA VAL A 244 29.79 16.04 -7.94
C VAL A 244 30.14 16.41 -6.50
N ILE A 245 30.12 15.44 -5.61
CA ILE A 245 30.60 15.55 -4.23
C ILE A 245 31.80 14.63 -4.12
N SER A 246 32.99 15.17 -3.81
CA SER A 246 34.23 14.40 -3.83
C SER A 246 35.07 14.64 -2.58
N ASP A 247 35.60 13.57 -2.02
CA ASP A 247 36.73 13.69 -1.17
C ASP A 247 37.90 14.32 -1.95
N VAL A 248 38.88 14.85 -1.26
CA VAL A 248 40.10 15.38 -1.85
C VAL A 248 41.17 14.29 -1.98
N GLY A 249 41.31 13.42 -0.97
CA GLY A 249 42.29 12.33 -0.98
C GLY A 249 41.61 10.98 -1.19
N PHE A 250 42.04 10.18 -2.17
CA PHE A 250 41.62 8.80 -2.38
C PHE A 250 42.53 8.07 -3.37
N VAL A 251 42.40 6.74 -3.44
CA VAL A 251 43.21 5.89 -4.30
C VAL A 251 42.95 6.10 -5.78
N LEU A 252 43.92 5.86 -6.65
CA LEU A 252 43.81 6.10 -8.08
C LEU A 252 43.06 4.97 -8.81
N ARG A 253 43.31 3.71 -8.45
CA ARG A 253 42.71 2.52 -9.10
C ARG A 253 41.98 1.64 -8.12
N ARG A 254 41.05 0.83 -8.61
CA ARG A 254 40.22 -0.09 -7.80
C ARG A 254 41.00 -1.05 -6.93
N ASN A 255 42.16 -1.49 -7.39
CA ASN A 255 42.98 -2.50 -6.70
C ASN A 255 44.21 -1.89 -5.98
N ASP A 256 44.31 -0.59 -5.94
CA ASP A 256 45.39 0.08 -5.22
C ASP A 256 45.19 -0.08 -3.71
N PRO A 257 46.25 -0.33 -2.92
CA PRO A 257 46.14 -0.41 -1.48
C PRO A 257 45.79 0.97 -0.89
N PRO A 258 45.08 1.05 0.25
CA PRO A 258 44.69 2.32 0.88
C PRO A 258 45.87 3.25 1.19
N GLU A 259 47.07 2.69 1.45
CA GLU A 259 48.29 3.46 1.73
C GLU A 259 48.80 4.21 0.49
N SER A 260 48.33 3.89 -0.71
CA SER A 260 48.67 4.58 -1.96
C SER A 260 47.71 5.75 -2.30
N GLU A 261 46.95 6.22 -1.31
CA GLU A 261 46.06 7.37 -1.43
C GLU A 261 46.83 8.59 -2.01
N LYS A 262 46.24 9.17 -3.07
CA LYS A 262 46.74 10.43 -3.61
C LYS A 262 46.00 11.59 -2.92
N LEU A 263 46.75 12.40 -2.16
CA LEU A 263 46.18 13.42 -1.26
C LEU A 263 45.44 14.57 -1.96
N ASP A 264 45.57 14.73 -3.28
CA ASP A 264 44.94 15.77 -4.10
C ASP A 264 44.17 15.21 -5.31
N ALA A 265 43.81 13.93 -5.28
CA ALA A 265 43.09 13.26 -6.37
C ALA A 265 41.75 13.97 -6.72
N GLY A 266 41.02 14.44 -5.70
CA GLY A 266 39.76 15.18 -5.88
C GLY A 266 39.98 16.57 -6.49
N ILE A 267 41.11 17.21 -6.26
CA ILE A 267 41.49 18.47 -6.90
C ILE A 267 41.69 18.22 -8.41
N ASP A 268 42.41 17.16 -8.77
CA ASP A 268 42.61 16.80 -10.19
C ASP A 268 41.34 16.41 -10.88
N LEU A 269 40.47 15.67 -10.17
CA LEU A 269 39.14 15.36 -10.69
C LEU A 269 38.31 16.64 -10.94
N CYS A 270 38.31 17.56 -9.98
CA CYS A 270 37.64 18.85 -10.09
C CYS A 270 38.17 19.66 -11.29
N ARG A 271 39.50 19.72 -11.47
CA ARG A 271 40.10 20.42 -12.61
C ARG A 271 39.62 19.82 -13.95
N ARG A 272 39.67 18.50 -14.10
CA ARG A 272 39.18 17.80 -15.28
C ARG A 272 37.71 18.09 -15.57
N ILE A 273 36.86 18.06 -14.54
CA ILE A 273 35.45 18.37 -14.67
C ILE A 273 35.24 19.82 -15.11
N ARG A 274 36.00 20.77 -14.56
CA ARG A 274 35.90 22.19 -14.90
C ARG A 274 36.36 22.50 -16.33
N GLU A 275 37.36 21.78 -16.84
CA GLU A 275 37.79 21.87 -18.22
C GLU A 275 36.71 21.42 -19.22
N ASP A 276 35.96 20.34 -18.88
CA ASP A 276 34.88 19.82 -19.72
C ASP A 276 33.56 20.62 -19.53
N ASN A 277 33.23 20.96 -18.29
CA ASN A 277 32.01 21.69 -17.92
C ASN A 277 32.27 22.73 -16.81
N PRO A 278 32.57 24.00 -17.19
CA PRO A 278 32.84 25.06 -16.22
C PRO A 278 31.69 25.35 -15.24
N LEU A 279 30.46 24.96 -15.56
CA LEU A 279 29.26 25.23 -14.76
C LEU A 279 28.80 24.02 -13.91
N MET A 280 29.52 22.91 -13.95
CA MET A 280 29.17 21.74 -13.14
C MET A 280 29.39 22.05 -11.65
N PRO A 281 28.39 21.95 -10.78
CA PRO A 281 28.59 22.10 -9.35
C PRO A 281 29.52 20.99 -8.82
N VAL A 282 30.59 21.37 -8.16
CA VAL A 282 31.54 20.43 -7.51
C VAL A 282 31.73 20.87 -6.06
N LEU A 283 31.51 19.93 -5.14
CA LEU A 283 31.79 20.08 -3.71
C LEU A 283 32.97 19.20 -3.34
N LEU A 284 33.99 19.82 -2.80
CA LEU A 284 35.18 19.12 -2.29
C LEU A 284 35.12 19.01 -0.76
N GLN A 285 35.54 17.87 -0.23
CA GLN A 285 35.57 17.59 1.20
C GLN A 285 36.94 17.12 1.62
N SER A 286 37.46 17.61 2.74
CA SER A 286 38.74 17.17 3.29
C SER A 286 38.81 17.42 4.79
N SER A 287 39.61 16.62 5.50
CA SER A 287 40.02 16.91 6.87
C SER A 287 41.04 18.05 6.95
N GLN A 288 41.72 18.35 5.84
CA GLN A 288 42.72 19.40 5.74
C GLN A 288 42.11 20.70 5.18
N VAL A 289 41.92 21.69 6.03
CA VAL A 289 41.30 22.99 5.69
C VAL A 289 42.11 23.77 4.61
N ALA A 290 43.37 23.48 4.46
CA ALA A 290 44.25 24.12 3.46
C ALA A 290 43.73 23.97 2.02
N PHE A 291 43.05 22.87 1.68
CA PHE A 291 42.49 22.64 0.36
C PHE A 291 41.32 23.59 0.02
N GLY A 292 40.75 24.26 1.00
CA GLY A 292 39.65 25.22 0.77
C GLY A 292 40.06 26.37 -0.16
N LYS A 293 41.32 26.81 -0.12
CA LYS A 293 41.81 27.86 -1.03
C LYS A 293 41.89 27.36 -2.48
N GLN A 294 42.41 26.15 -2.69
CA GLN A 294 42.49 25.54 -4.02
C GLN A 294 41.11 25.23 -4.59
N ALA A 295 40.14 24.77 -3.75
CA ALA A 295 38.77 24.60 -4.14
C ALA A 295 38.14 25.91 -4.63
N ALA A 296 38.34 27.02 -3.90
CA ALA A 296 37.85 28.34 -4.28
C ALA A 296 38.44 28.84 -5.60
N GLU A 297 39.73 28.61 -5.82
CA GLU A 297 40.44 28.97 -7.08
C GLU A 297 39.83 28.20 -8.29
N LEU A 298 39.34 26.97 -8.08
CA LEU A 298 38.63 26.16 -9.09
C LEU A 298 37.13 26.44 -9.17
N GLY A 299 36.63 27.40 -8.37
CA GLY A 299 35.19 27.68 -8.30
C GLY A 299 34.38 26.54 -7.72
N ALA A 300 34.98 25.66 -6.91
CA ALA A 300 34.29 24.56 -6.22
C ALA A 300 33.88 24.94 -4.79
N GLY A 301 32.79 24.33 -4.29
CA GLY A 301 32.46 24.40 -2.88
C GLY A 301 33.47 23.59 -2.04
N PHE A 302 33.62 23.95 -0.77
CA PHE A 302 34.47 23.22 0.14
C PHE A 302 33.84 23.03 1.52
N ILE A 303 33.92 21.82 2.07
CA ILE A 303 33.45 21.50 3.44
C ILE A 303 34.59 20.74 4.17
N ALA A 304 34.90 21.20 5.39
CA ALA A 304 35.85 20.48 6.23
C ALA A 304 35.19 19.26 6.89
N LYS A 305 35.74 18.04 6.70
CA LYS A 305 35.22 16.79 7.26
C LYS A 305 35.16 16.78 8.80
N ASN A 306 35.96 17.63 9.46
CA ASN A 306 35.98 17.78 10.92
C ASN A 306 35.01 18.84 11.44
N SER A 307 34.17 19.44 10.56
CA SER A 307 33.18 20.42 10.95
C SER A 307 32.06 19.77 11.79
N LYS A 308 31.67 20.41 12.90
CA LYS A 308 30.49 19.97 13.70
C LYS A 308 29.15 20.08 12.96
N THR A 309 29.14 20.87 11.90
CA THR A 309 27.95 21.14 11.06
C THR A 309 28.10 20.54 9.66
N LEU A 310 28.93 19.52 9.51
CA LEU A 310 29.24 18.87 8.22
C LEU A 310 27.97 18.50 7.44
N LEU A 311 27.06 17.76 8.08
CA LEU A 311 25.83 17.28 7.42
C LEU A 311 24.88 18.43 7.06
N SER A 312 24.75 19.44 7.92
CA SER A 312 23.96 20.63 7.61
C SER A 312 24.55 21.43 6.43
N GLN A 313 25.88 21.59 6.39
CA GLN A 313 26.54 22.27 5.27
C GLN A 313 26.40 21.48 3.96
N LEU A 314 26.47 20.16 4.03
CA LEU A 314 26.24 19.27 2.89
C LEU A 314 24.82 19.42 2.36
N HIS A 315 23.83 19.41 3.27
CA HIS A 315 22.43 19.61 2.95
C HIS A 315 22.20 20.97 2.26
N ASP A 316 22.72 22.05 2.85
CA ASP A 316 22.57 23.40 2.30
C ASP A 316 23.19 23.54 0.91
N TYR A 317 24.37 22.94 0.71
CA TYR A 317 25.03 22.94 -0.60
C TYR A 317 24.21 22.20 -1.66
N ILE A 318 23.75 20.98 -1.35
CA ILE A 318 22.95 20.17 -2.27
C ILE A 318 21.64 20.91 -2.61
N ALA A 319 20.95 21.43 -1.61
CA ALA A 319 19.69 22.13 -1.82
C ALA A 319 19.86 23.35 -2.74
N LYS A 320 20.95 24.11 -2.56
CA LYS A 320 21.20 25.34 -3.31
C LYS A 320 21.80 25.11 -4.68
N GLU A 321 22.88 24.34 -4.77
CA GLU A 321 23.69 24.23 -5.98
C GLU A 321 23.20 23.13 -6.94
N PHE A 322 22.49 22.11 -6.44
CA PHE A 322 21.90 21.03 -7.26
C PHE A 322 20.44 21.29 -7.64
N ALA A 323 19.97 22.52 -7.43
CA ALA A 323 18.63 23.00 -7.85
C ALA A 323 17.44 22.25 -7.22
N PHE A 324 17.58 21.78 -5.98
CA PHE A 324 16.49 21.13 -5.24
C PHE A 324 15.54 22.12 -4.55
N GLY A 325 15.99 23.29 -4.17
CA GLY A 325 15.18 24.33 -3.54
C GLY A 325 14.27 25.09 -4.54
N ASP A 326 13.63 26.15 -4.04
CA ASP A 326 12.88 27.10 -4.88
C ASP A 326 13.79 27.66 -5.97
N PHE A 327 13.20 27.96 -7.15
CA PHE A 327 13.92 28.68 -8.19
C PHE A 327 14.03 30.16 -7.82
N VAL A 328 15.26 30.64 -7.63
CA VAL A 328 15.52 32.03 -7.30
C VAL A 328 15.94 32.79 -8.55
N PHE A 329 15.08 33.73 -8.99
CA PHE A 329 15.42 34.64 -10.06
C PHE A 329 16.33 35.74 -9.52
N LYS A 330 17.52 35.90 -10.13
CA LYS A 330 18.53 36.86 -9.72
C LYS A 330 18.79 37.91 -10.78
N ASP A 331 19.07 39.09 -10.35
CA ASP A 331 19.66 40.11 -11.20
C ASP A 331 21.11 39.74 -11.55
N PRO A 332 21.46 39.66 -12.87
CA PRO A 332 22.80 39.21 -13.26
C PRO A 332 23.93 40.15 -12.86
N ASP A 333 23.65 41.46 -12.69
CA ASP A 333 24.65 42.48 -12.39
C ASP A 333 24.89 42.62 -10.88
N THR A 334 23.82 42.51 -10.07
CA THR A 334 23.88 42.72 -8.61
C THR A 334 23.86 41.44 -7.79
N GLY A 335 23.43 40.33 -8.40
CA GLY A 335 23.19 39.05 -7.68
C GLY A 335 21.96 39.06 -6.77
N ALA A 336 21.22 40.21 -6.72
CA ALA A 336 20.06 40.34 -5.86
C ALA A 336 18.89 39.47 -6.33
N GLU A 337 18.12 38.94 -5.37
CA GLU A 337 16.88 38.21 -5.66
C GLU A 337 15.81 39.15 -6.21
N ILE A 338 15.30 38.83 -7.41
CA ILE A 338 14.19 39.55 -8.07
C ILE A 338 12.87 38.89 -7.72
N GLY A 339 12.85 37.58 -7.53
CA GLY A 339 11.69 36.81 -7.23
C GLY A 339 11.99 35.33 -7.11
N ARG A 340 10.97 34.56 -6.76
CA ARG A 340 11.10 33.13 -6.44
C ARG A 340 9.94 32.33 -7.02
N ALA A 341 10.21 31.12 -7.47
CA ALA A 341 9.18 30.18 -7.91
C ALA A 341 9.33 28.84 -7.20
N LYS A 342 8.27 28.40 -6.54
CA LYS A 342 8.19 27.11 -5.84
C LYS A 342 7.65 26.01 -6.75
N ASP A 343 6.76 26.38 -7.67
CA ASP A 343 6.01 25.49 -8.56
C ASP A 343 5.97 26.00 -10.01
N LEU A 344 5.41 25.21 -10.92
CA LEU A 344 5.28 25.58 -12.33
C LEU A 344 4.37 26.79 -12.56
N THR A 345 3.39 27.04 -11.68
CA THR A 345 2.48 28.18 -11.80
C THR A 345 3.23 29.47 -11.54
N GLN A 346 3.97 29.49 -10.42
CA GLN A 346 4.81 30.65 -10.06
C GLN A 346 5.95 30.81 -11.08
N MET A 347 6.56 29.73 -11.55
CA MET A 347 7.57 29.76 -12.61
C MET A 347 7.02 30.42 -13.87
N GLN A 348 5.83 30.05 -14.32
CA GLN A 348 5.17 30.66 -15.49
C GLN A 348 4.91 32.14 -15.28
N GLN A 349 4.43 32.55 -14.11
CA GLN A 349 4.17 33.94 -13.77
C GLN A 349 5.44 34.77 -13.72
N MET A 350 6.48 34.25 -13.06
CA MET A 350 7.77 34.93 -12.97
C MET A 350 8.43 35.09 -14.35
N ILE A 351 8.47 34.04 -15.16
CA ILE A 351 9.01 34.13 -16.53
C ILE A 351 8.27 35.20 -17.33
N ALA A 352 6.95 35.39 -17.16
CA ALA A 352 6.17 36.40 -17.85
C ALA A 352 6.50 37.83 -17.41
N THR A 353 7.01 38.04 -16.18
CA THR A 353 7.09 39.37 -15.56
C THR A 353 8.52 39.87 -15.24
N ILE A 354 9.51 38.98 -15.15
CA ILE A 354 10.89 39.37 -14.81
C ILE A 354 11.53 40.26 -15.89
N PRO A 355 12.49 41.14 -15.55
CA PRO A 355 13.24 41.91 -16.50
C PRO A 355 13.94 41.05 -17.57
N ASP A 356 14.03 41.54 -18.81
CA ASP A 356 14.62 40.81 -19.96
C ASP A 356 16.04 40.33 -19.66
N ARG A 357 16.87 41.15 -19.01
CA ARG A 357 18.24 40.75 -18.64
C ARG A 357 18.27 39.53 -17.72
N ALA A 358 17.41 39.47 -16.71
CA ALA A 358 17.33 38.33 -15.82
C ALA A 358 16.81 37.09 -16.55
N PHE A 359 15.80 37.25 -17.41
CA PHE A 359 15.29 36.21 -18.26
C PHE A 359 16.39 35.61 -19.16
N GLU A 360 17.11 36.45 -19.89
CA GLU A 360 18.22 36.01 -20.74
C GLU A 360 19.36 35.34 -19.97
N TYR A 361 19.70 35.87 -18.78
CA TYR A 361 20.69 35.24 -17.91
C TYR A 361 20.30 33.80 -17.52
N HIS A 362 19.11 33.60 -16.98
CA HIS A 362 18.67 32.28 -16.55
C HIS A 362 18.47 31.29 -17.70
N THR A 363 18.02 31.74 -18.85
CA THR A 363 17.84 30.86 -20.03
C THR A 363 19.19 30.50 -20.68
N SER A 364 20.14 31.44 -20.79
CA SER A 364 21.47 31.18 -21.37
C SER A 364 22.31 30.18 -20.52
N GLN A 365 22.11 30.18 -19.22
CA GLN A 365 22.80 29.28 -18.28
C GLN A 365 22.07 27.94 -18.05
N ASN A 366 20.98 27.70 -18.76
CA ASN A 366 20.12 26.52 -18.62
C ASN A 366 19.60 26.30 -17.18
N HIS A 367 19.49 27.34 -16.35
CA HIS A 367 19.04 27.24 -14.97
C HIS A 367 17.61 26.69 -14.90
N LEU A 368 16.72 27.14 -15.80
CA LEU A 368 15.33 26.68 -15.87
C LEU A 368 15.24 25.17 -16.14
N SER A 369 15.97 24.69 -17.15
CA SER A 369 15.97 23.28 -17.51
C SER A 369 16.58 22.41 -16.40
N LYS A 370 17.65 22.85 -15.73
CA LYS A 370 18.23 22.14 -14.57
C LYS A 370 17.22 21.99 -13.45
N TRP A 371 16.51 23.06 -13.10
CA TRP A 371 15.49 23.05 -12.05
C TRP A 371 14.31 22.14 -12.40
N LEU A 372 13.92 22.08 -13.68
CA LEU A 372 12.87 21.18 -14.14
C LEU A 372 13.33 19.71 -14.15
N TYR A 373 14.59 19.46 -14.53
CA TYR A 373 15.18 18.12 -14.47
C TYR A 373 15.26 17.58 -13.04
N SER A 374 15.67 18.40 -12.07
CA SER A 374 15.71 17.98 -10.66
C SER A 374 14.34 17.56 -10.11
N ARG A 375 13.27 18.06 -10.70
CA ARG A 375 11.85 17.77 -10.37
C ARG A 375 11.22 16.66 -11.20
N GLY A 376 12.00 15.98 -12.04
CA GLY A 376 11.48 14.90 -12.89
C GLY A 376 10.56 15.37 -14.03
N LEU A 377 10.58 16.65 -14.38
CA LEU A 377 9.77 17.24 -15.46
C LEU A 377 10.52 17.14 -16.80
N PHE A 378 11.01 15.95 -17.13
CA PHE A 378 11.93 15.68 -18.23
C PHE A 378 11.44 16.18 -19.60
N PRO A 379 10.19 15.93 -20.02
CA PRO A 379 9.69 16.39 -21.31
C PRO A 379 9.75 17.92 -21.44
N LEU A 380 9.30 18.63 -20.39
CA LEU A 380 9.34 20.10 -20.36
C LEU A 380 10.77 20.62 -20.30
N ALA A 381 11.61 20.02 -19.45
CA ALA A 381 13.03 20.37 -19.30
C ALA A 381 13.78 20.21 -20.63
N SER A 382 13.56 19.10 -21.34
CA SER A 382 14.17 18.82 -22.63
C SER A 382 13.70 19.81 -23.70
N SER A 383 12.39 20.11 -23.73
CA SER A 383 11.82 21.08 -24.65
C SER A 383 12.40 22.48 -24.42
N ILE A 384 12.46 22.94 -23.18
CA ILE A 384 13.03 24.25 -22.83
C ILE A 384 14.51 24.31 -23.16
N ARG A 385 15.28 23.25 -22.92
CA ARG A 385 16.71 23.18 -23.19
C ARG A 385 17.05 23.32 -24.68
N GLN A 386 16.14 22.95 -25.58
CA GLN A 386 16.33 23.09 -27.04
C GLN A 386 16.15 24.50 -27.53
N TYR A 387 15.42 25.34 -26.80
CA TYR A 387 15.12 26.71 -27.19
C TYR A 387 16.15 27.69 -26.64
N ASN A 388 17.18 27.99 -27.43
CA ASN A 388 18.17 29.00 -27.10
C ASN A 388 17.84 30.33 -27.78
N LYS A 389 18.45 31.42 -27.34
CA LYS A 389 18.29 32.79 -27.86
C LYS A 389 18.38 32.86 -29.38
N SER A 390 19.26 32.04 -30.02
CA SER A 390 19.47 32.03 -31.48
C SER A 390 18.27 31.55 -32.29
N HIS A 391 17.28 30.93 -31.66
CA HIS A 391 16.08 30.44 -32.36
C HIS A 391 14.96 31.49 -32.44
N PHE A 392 15.13 32.67 -31.83
CA PHE A 392 14.08 33.66 -31.69
C PHE A 392 14.52 35.03 -32.25
N SER A 393 13.58 35.75 -32.81
CA SER A 393 13.81 37.09 -33.34
C SER A 393 13.84 38.16 -32.24
N SER A 394 13.23 37.89 -31.09
CA SER A 394 13.19 38.80 -29.93
C SER A 394 13.10 38.05 -28.59
N VAL A 395 13.51 38.72 -27.50
CA VAL A 395 13.37 38.21 -26.12
C VAL A 395 11.91 37.93 -25.79
N GLU A 396 11.02 38.78 -26.23
CA GLU A 396 9.59 38.67 -25.99
C GLU A 396 8.98 37.44 -26.71
N GLU A 397 9.44 37.12 -27.91
CA GLU A 397 9.06 35.91 -28.62
C GLU A 397 9.54 34.66 -27.86
N HIS A 398 10.81 34.64 -27.43
CA HIS A 398 11.37 33.55 -26.61
C HIS A 398 10.57 33.35 -25.32
N ARG A 399 10.28 34.43 -24.58
CA ARG A 399 9.48 34.45 -23.36
C ARG A 399 8.08 33.87 -23.61
N ARG A 400 7.40 34.30 -24.66
CA ARG A 400 6.05 33.82 -25.03
C ARG A 400 6.03 32.32 -25.31
N VAL A 401 7.05 31.84 -26.03
CA VAL A 401 7.18 30.40 -26.30
C VAL A 401 7.39 29.60 -25.01
N LEU A 402 8.29 30.02 -24.12
CA LEU A 402 8.51 29.30 -22.85
C LEU A 402 7.28 29.32 -21.94
N VAL A 403 6.61 30.45 -21.80
CA VAL A 403 5.34 30.58 -21.05
C VAL A 403 4.27 29.66 -21.66
N GLY A 404 4.20 29.60 -23.01
CA GLY A 404 3.30 28.71 -23.74
C GLY A 404 3.59 27.24 -23.47
N LEU A 405 4.86 26.82 -23.53
CA LEU A 405 5.29 25.45 -23.26
C LEU A 405 4.93 25.01 -21.82
N ILE A 406 5.18 25.87 -20.85
CA ILE A 406 4.83 25.57 -19.44
C ILE A 406 3.31 25.45 -19.29
N ARG A 407 2.54 26.35 -19.88
CA ARG A 407 1.07 26.31 -19.86
C ARG A 407 0.54 25.03 -20.51
N ASP A 408 1.02 24.69 -21.71
CA ASP A 408 0.56 23.53 -22.48
C ASP A 408 0.93 22.23 -21.74
N TYR A 409 2.12 22.18 -21.13
CA TYR A 409 2.54 21.06 -20.31
C TYR A 409 1.67 20.89 -19.04
N ARG A 410 1.35 21.99 -18.34
CA ARG A 410 0.43 21.94 -17.17
C ARG A 410 -0.97 21.46 -17.57
N THR A 411 -1.48 21.92 -18.69
CA THR A 411 -2.78 21.48 -19.23
C THR A 411 -2.77 19.98 -19.51
N LEU A 412 -1.70 19.49 -20.12
CA LEU A 412 -1.54 18.06 -20.44
C LEU A 412 -1.44 17.20 -19.16
N LEU A 413 -0.71 17.68 -18.16
CA LEU A 413 -0.61 17.01 -16.86
C LEU A 413 -1.96 16.91 -16.13
N GLY A 414 -2.90 17.79 -16.40
CA GLY A 414 -4.25 17.77 -15.84
C GLY A 414 -5.24 16.79 -16.51
N GLN A 415 -4.87 16.20 -17.67
CA GLN A 415 -5.77 15.30 -18.40
C GLN A 415 -5.70 13.86 -17.87
N GLY A 416 -6.84 13.27 -17.50
CA GLY A 416 -6.97 11.87 -17.08
C GLY A 416 -6.68 11.61 -15.60
N VAL A 417 -6.88 12.54 -14.70
CA VAL A 417 -6.30 12.65 -13.38
C VAL A 417 -7.31 12.96 -12.31
N VAL A 418 -6.91 12.75 -11.04
CA VAL A 418 -7.56 13.36 -9.88
C VAL A 418 -7.42 14.88 -10.00
N ALA A 419 -8.49 15.53 -10.44
CA ALA A 419 -8.51 16.97 -10.59
C ALA A 419 -8.49 17.65 -9.21
N ARG A 420 -7.85 18.82 -9.11
CA ARG A 420 -8.02 19.68 -7.95
C ARG A 420 -9.46 20.21 -7.97
N PHE A 421 -10.20 20.03 -6.87
CA PHE A 421 -11.53 20.57 -6.74
C PHE A 421 -11.47 22.10 -6.67
N ASP A 422 -12.08 22.75 -7.63
CA ASP A 422 -12.25 24.19 -7.66
C ASP A 422 -13.74 24.52 -7.58
N THR A 423 -14.13 25.41 -6.66
CA THR A 423 -15.53 25.75 -6.38
C THR A 423 -16.23 26.45 -7.54
N GLU A 424 -15.48 27.08 -8.43
CA GLU A 424 -16.02 27.83 -9.57
C GLU A 424 -16.03 27.00 -10.86
N THR A 425 -15.05 26.10 -11.01
CA THR A 425 -14.84 25.38 -12.27
C THR A 425 -15.18 23.89 -12.20
N TYR A 426 -15.53 23.36 -11.01
CA TYR A 426 -15.90 21.96 -10.88
C TYR A 426 -17.18 21.64 -11.66
N SER A 427 -17.08 20.67 -12.55
CA SER A 427 -18.19 20.20 -13.38
C SER A 427 -18.42 18.69 -13.19
N ASP A 428 -19.61 18.23 -13.56
CA ASP A 428 -20.00 16.81 -13.57
C ASP A 428 -19.17 15.95 -14.54
N ALA A 429 -18.42 16.56 -15.44
CA ALA A 429 -17.46 15.88 -16.30
C ALA A 429 -16.20 15.37 -15.58
N VAL A 430 -15.92 15.83 -14.35
CA VAL A 430 -14.79 15.40 -13.53
C VAL A 430 -15.15 14.11 -12.80
N ALA A 431 -14.55 13.01 -13.21
CA ALA A 431 -14.79 11.70 -12.59
C ALA A 431 -14.15 11.56 -11.22
N PHE A 432 -12.99 12.19 -10.98
CA PHE A 432 -12.25 12.09 -9.72
C PHE A 432 -11.59 13.42 -9.37
N ALA A 433 -11.92 13.97 -8.19
CA ALA A 433 -11.36 15.23 -7.72
C ALA A 433 -10.90 15.15 -6.26
N ARG A 434 -9.98 16.05 -5.86
CA ARG A 434 -9.56 16.19 -4.46
C ARG A 434 -9.86 17.59 -3.92
N ILE A 435 -10.28 17.63 -2.67
CA ILE A 435 -10.48 18.87 -1.89
C ILE A 435 -9.34 18.97 -0.87
N GLY A 436 -8.55 20.02 -0.94
CA GLY A 436 -7.42 20.29 -0.04
C GLY A 436 -6.13 19.62 -0.45
N GLU A 437 -5.12 19.79 0.41
CA GLU A 437 -3.77 19.30 0.21
C GLU A 437 -3.48 18.10 1.15
N GLY A 438 -2.36 17.43 0.95
CA GLY A 438 -1.96 16.27 1.73
C GLY A 438 -2.34 14.94 1.08
N SER A 439 -2.41 13.88 1.89
CA SER A 439 -2.66 12.52 1.42
C SER A 439 -4.15 12.29 1.10
N LEU A 440 -4.39 11.48 0.08
CA LEU A 440 -5.74 10.96 -0.24
C LEU A 440 -6.09 9.69 0.56
N GLY A 441 -5.12 9.11 1.28
CA GLY A 441 -5.25 7.82 1.93
C GLY A 441 -5.17 6.62 0.98
N GLY A 442 -5.18 5.41 1.52
CA GLY A 442 -4.93 4.19 0.77
C GLY A 442 -6.03 3.84 -0.23
N LYS A 443 -7.28 3.80 0.22
CA LYS A 443 -8.43 3.46 -0.66
C LYS A 443 -8.57 4.42 -1.84
N ALA A 444 -8.44 5.73 -1.60
CA ALA A 444 -8.56 6.72 -2.67
C ALA A 444 -7.39 6.64 -3.66
N ARG A 445 -6.18 6.32 -3.19
CA ARG A 445 -5.02 6.04 -4.06
C ARG A 445 -5.27 4.83 -4.95
N GLY A 446 -5.78 3.74 -4.37
CA GLY A 446 -6.14 2.53 -5.12
C GLY A 446 -7.18 2.81 -6.21
N LEU A 447 -8.21 3.61 -5.91
CA LEU A 447 -9.23 4.01 -6.89
C LEU A 447 -8.65 4.85 -8.02
N ALA A 448 -7.81 5.84 -7.69
CA ALA A 448 -7.16 6.69 -8.69
C ALA A 448 -6.21 5.89 -9.58
N PHE A 449 -5.46 4.96 -8.98
CA PHE A 449 -4.59 4.03 -9.70
C PHE A 449 -5.37 3.17 -10.69
N MET A 450 -6.51 2.58 -10.28
CA MET A 450 -7.36 1.81 -11.18
C MET A 450 -7.96 2.65 -12.29
N ASN A 451 -8.38 3.89 -11.99
CA ASN A 451 -8.87 4.79 -13.04
C ASN A 451 -7.81 5.03 -14.12
N SER A 452 -6.57 5.21 -13.71
CA SER A 452 -5.43 5.34 -14.62
C SER A 452 -5.19 4.07 -15.42
N MET A 453 -5.26 2.89 -14.79
CA MET A 453 -5.08 1.60 -15.44
C MET A 453 -6.15 1.35 -16.51
N LEU A 454 -7.43 1.59 -16.20
CA LEU A 454 -8.53 1.45 -17.17
C LEU A 454 -8.36 2.39 -18.36
N MET A 455 -7.80 3.59 -18.16
CA MET A 455 -7.52 4.53 -19.23
C MET A 455 -6.39 4.08 -20.16
N LYS A 456 -5.38 3.38 -19.62
CA LYS A 456 -4.24 2.88 -20.40
C LYS A 456 -4.57 1.60 -21.17
N HIS A 457 -5.30 0.72 -20.56
CA HIS A 457 -5.57 -0.61 -21.09
C HIS A 457 -6.94 -0.69 -21.77
N ARG A 458 -7.15 0.11 -22.82
CA ARG A 458 -8.40 0.12 -23.59
C ARG A 458 -8.77 -1.25 -24.19
N GLN A 459 -7.85 -2.21 -24.22
CA GLN A 459 -8.12 -3.59 -24.59
C GLN A 459 -9.16 -4.29 -23.69
N TYR A 460 -9.39 -3.79 -22.48
CA TYR A 460 -10.44 -4.30 -21.58
C TYR A 460 -11.82 -3.68 -21.84
N ASP A 461 -11.95 -2.67 -22.71
CA ASP A 461 -13.22 -2.15 -23.21
C ASP A 461 -13.75 -2.98 -24.41
N LYS A 462 -13.50 -4.31 -24.36
CA LYS A 462 -13.88 -5.27 -25.43
C LYS A 462 -15.36 -5.63 -25.45
N HIS A 463 -16.10 -5.29 -24.40
CA HIS A 463 -17.52 -5.61 -24.27
C HIS A 463 -18.38 -4.42 -24.71
N GLU A 464 -18.94 -4.45 -25.93
CA GLU A 464 -19.68 -3.33 -26.53
C GLU A 464 -20.86 -2.85 -25.66
N ASN A 465 -21.52 -3.76 -24.93
CA ASN A 465 -22.69 -3.47 -24.13
C ASN A 465 -22.41 -3.17 -22.65
N VAL A 466 -21.14 -3.23 -22.22
CA VAL A 466 -20.74 -2.99 -20.84
C VAL A 466 -19.75 -1.83 -20.77
N ARG A 467 -19.90 -0.96 -19.78
CA ARG A 467 -18.94 0.07 -19.43
C ARG A 467 -18.28 -0.28 -18.12
N ILE A 468 -16.97 -0.42 -18.12
CA ILE A 468 -16.16 -0.61 -16.90
C ILE A 468 -15.68 0.76 -16.45
N MET A 469 -15.98 1.15 -15.20
CA MET A 469 -15.62 2.48 -14.68
C MET A 469 -15.50 2.49 -13.16
N ILE A 470 -14.96 3.57 -12.63
CA ILE A 470 -14.99 3.89 -11.22
C ILE A 470 -16.12 4.90 -10.99
N PRO A 471 -16.95 4.75 -9.93
CA PRO A 471 -17.98 5.73 -9.61
C PRO A 471 -17.37 7.10 -9.38
N ARG A 472 -18.08 8.15 -9.76
CA ARG A 472 -17.64 9.52 -9.56
C ARG A 472 -17.36 9.76 -8.08
N SER A 473 -16.17 10.31 -7.79
CA SER A 473 -15.65 10.43 -6.44
C SER A 473 -14.97 11.77 -6.21
N VAL A 474 -15.15 12.32 -5.01
CA VAL A 474 -14.40 13.47 -4.51
C VAL A 474 -13.76 13.09 -3.18
N VAL A 475 -12.48 13.42 -3.01
CA VAL A 475 -11.71 13.03 -1.84
C VAL A 475 -11.34 14.25 -1.03
N ILE A 476 -11.75 14.27 0.24
CA ILE A 476 -11.29 15.26 1.23
C ILE A 476 -9.91 14.78 1.72
N ALA A 477 -8.87 15.55 1.43
CA ALA A 477 -7.50 15.21 1.82
C ALA A 477 -7.25 15.35 3.33
N THR A 478 -6.18 14.73 3.82
CA THR A 478 -5.86 14.65 5.26
C THR A 478 -5.60 16.01 5.93
N GLU A 479 -5.29 17.06 5.17
CA GLU A 479 -5.17 18.44 5.69
C GLU A 479 -6.40 18.83 6.52
N PHE A 480 -7.60 18.56 6.02
CA PHE A 480 -8.84 18.94 6.68
C PHE A 480 -9.16 18.13 7.92
N PHE A 481 -8.66 16.92 8.04
CA PHE A 481 -8.72 16.16 9.29
C PHE A 481 -7.88 16.83 10.37
N ASP A 482 -6.63 17.16 10.05
CA ASP A 482 -5.73 17.86 10.97
C ASP A 482 -6.31 19.22 11.41
N ASP A 483 -6.85 19.97 10.45
CA ASP A 483 -7.50 21.27 10.72
C ASP A 483 -8.74 21.11 11.59
N PHE A 484 -9.56 20.10 11.36
CA PHE A 484 -10.76 19.81 12.14
C PHE A 484 -10.42 19.46 13.59
N ILE A 485 -9.46 18.58 13.82
CA ILE A 485 -8.98 18.18 15.15
C ILE A 485 -8.42 19.40 15.91
N ARG A 486 -7.61 20.21 15.21
CA ARG A 486 -6.96 21.40 15.79
C ARG A 486 -7.96 22.50 16.12
N HIS A 487 -8.86 22.81 15.17
CA HIS A 487 -9.84 23.90 15.32
C HIS A 487 -10.81 23.66 16.47
N ASN A 488 -11.23 22.42 16.67
CA ASN A 488 -12.16 22.05 17.74
C ASN A 488 -11.46 21.57 19.03
N GLY A 489 -10.13 21.56 19.08
CA GLY A 489 -9.37 21.16 20.26
C GLY A 489 -9.52 19.68 20.66
N LEU A 490 -9.87 18.78 19.73
CA LEU A 490 -10.27 17.39 19.98
C LEU A 490 -9.13 16.44 20.39
N LYS A 491 -7.90 16.94 20.52
CA LYS A 491 -6.73 16.08 20.90
C LYS A 491 -6.88 15.40 22.26
N TYR A 492 -7.69 15.95 23.19
CA TYR A 492 -7.91 15.36 24.51
C TYR A 492 -8.61 13.97 24.45
N ILE A 493 -9.35 13.70 23.36
CA ILE A 493 -10.03 12.41 23.15
C ILE A 493 -9.01 11.26 23.09
N ILE A 494 -7.78 11.52 22.61
CA ILE A 494 -6.72 10.51 22.53
C ILE A 494 -6.23 10.08 23.92
N SER A 495 -6.27 11.01 24.89
CA SER A 495 -5.69 10.83 26.24
C SER A 495 -6.69 10.39 27.32
N GLN A 496 -7.97 10.32 26.97
CA GLN A 496 -9.05 9.99 27.93
C GLN A 496 -9.84 8.77 27.41
N ASP A 497 -10.44 8.05 28.34
CA ASP A 497 -11.23 6.84 28.02
C ASP A 497 -12.70 7.20 27.82
N PHE A 498 -13.04 7.61 26.60
CA PHE A 498 -14.42 7.90 26.16
C PHE A 498 -15.04 6.66 25.50
N SER A 499 -16.36 6.50 25.68
CA SER A 499 -17.14 5.54 24.89
C SER A 499 -17.24 5.98 23.42
N ASP A 500 -17.50 5.03 22.55
CA ASP A 500 -17.63 5.31 21.10
C ASP A 500 -18.81 6.28 20.81
N GLU A 501 -19.90 6.21 21.61
CA GLU A 501 -21.05 7.13 21.56
C GLU A 501 -20.66 8.54 21.93
N GLU A 502 -19.87 8.74 22.98
CA GLU A 502 -19.40 10.04 23.41
C GLU A 502 -18.48 10.66 22.37
N ILE A 503 -17.55 9.87 21.81
CA ILE A 503 -16.66 10.28 20.72
C ILE A 503 -17.49 10.73 19.51
N LEU A 504 -18.44 9.91 19.08
CA LEU A 504 -19.31 10.23 17.94
C LEU A 504 -20.09 11.52 18.17
N SER A 505 -20.69 11.67 19.36
CA SER A 505 -21.44 12.88 19.73
C SER A 505 -20.58 14.14 19.68
N GLU A 506 -19.37 14.10 20.24
CA GLU A 506 -18.42 15.19 20.27
C GLU A 506 -17.99 15.61 18.86
N PHE A 507 -17.67 14.63 18.00
CA PHE A 507 -17.29 14.91 16.61
C PHE A 507 -18.46 15.47 15.78
N VAL A 508 -19.66 14.93 15.94
CA VAL A 508 -20.84 15.38 15.20
C VAL A 508 -21.27 16.79 15.62
N SER A 509 -21.06 17.17 16.88
CA SER A 509 -21.34 18.53 17.39
C SER A 509 -20.29 19.56 16.95
N SER A 510 -19.06 19.11 16.67
CA SER A 510 -17.94 19.97 16.25
C SER A 510 -18.14 20.61 14.87
N VAL A 511 -17.39 21.67 14.56
CA VAL A 511 -17.56 22.48 13.34
C VAL A 511 -16.46 22.14 12.32
N LEU A 512 -16.84 21.76 11.10
CA LEU A 512 -15.89 21.58 9.99
C LEU A 512 -15.31 22.94 9.53
N PRO A 513 -14.04 22.97 9.06
CA PRO A 513 -13.41 24.18 8.54
C PRO A 513 -14.24 24.86 7.45
N PHE A 514 -14.30 26.19 7.47
CA PHE A 514 -15.10 26.97 6.52
C PHE A 514 -14.80 26.63 5.05
N ARG A 515 -13.52 26.56 4.67
CA ARG A 515 -13.10 26.23 3.31
C ARG A 515 -13.66 24.87 2.84
N LEU A 516 -13.66 23.87 3.73
CA LEU A 516 -14.22 22.56 3.42
C LEU A 516 -15.75 22.62 3.23
N ARG A 517 -16.44 23.36 4.09
CA ARG A 517 -17.90 23.51 4.00
C ARG A 517 -18.32 24.16 2.68
N GLU A 518 -17.64 25.21 2.23
CA GLU A 518 -17.93 25.87 0.96
C GLU A 518 -17.64 24.95 -0.24
N ALA A 519 -16.53 24.19 -0.20
CA ALA A 519 -16.23 23.19 -1.23
C ALA A 519 -17.32 22.12 -1.31
N LEU A 520 -17.75 21.57 -0.17
CA LEU A 520 -18.83 20.57 -0.12
C LEU A 520 -20.17 21.14 -0.57
N LYS A 521 -20.46 22.39 -0.25
CA LYS A 521 -21.67 23.10 -0.73
C LYS A 521 -21.64 23.24 -2.26
N SER A 522 -20.51 23.56 -2.86
CA SER A 522 -20.36 23.60 -4.32
C SER A 522 -20.51 22.21 -4.95
N TYR A 523 -19.93 21.18 -4.32
CA TYR A 523 -19.99 19.81 -4.80
C TYR A 523 -21.43 19.26 -4.88
N ILE A 524 -22.23 19.41 -3.82
CA ILE A 524 -23.62 18.87 -3.79
C ILE A 524 -24.53 19.45 -4.87
N ARG A 525 -24.21 20.62 -5.43
CA ARG A 525 -24.99 21.21 -6.57
C ARG A 525 -24.86 20.39 -7.84
N THR A 526 -23.81 19.61 -7.99
CA THR A 526 -23.55 18.76 -9.16
C THR A 526 -24.02 17.32 -8.97
N VAL A 527 -24.34 16.92 -7.74
CA VAL A 527 -24.77 15.56 -7.40
C VAL A 527 -26.27 15.37 -7.61
N ARG A 528 -26.67 14.20 -8.12
CA ARG A 528 -28.06 13.80 -8.31
C ARG A 528 -28.31 12.35 -7.87
N THR A 529 -27.40 11.75 -7.15
CA THR A 529 -27.42 10.36 -6.70
C THR A 529 -27.11 10.27 -5.21
N PRO A 530 -27.49 9.20 -4.53
CA PRO A 530 -27.04 8.92 -3.17
C PRO A 530 -25.52 8.85 -3.08
N LEU A 531 -24.96 9.17 -1.90
CA LEU A 531 -23.51 9.21 -1.67
C LEU A 531 -23.09 8.22 -0.60
N ALA A 532 -21.97 7.58 -0.83
CA ALA A 532 -21.20 6.80 0.15
C ALA A 532 -20.03 7.65 0.64
N ILE A 533 -19.95 7.86 1.96
CA ILE A 533 -18.90 8.58 2.63
C ILE A 533 -18.01 7.54 3.30
N ARG A 534 -16.83 7.31 2.70
CA ARG A 534 -15.93 6.22 3.03
C ARG A 534 -14.63 6.75 3.65
N SER A 535 -14.13 6.01 4.63
CA SER A 535 -12.79 6.25 5.14
C SER A 535 -11.71 6.00 4.08
N SER A 536 -10.63 6.74 4.16
CA SER A 536 -9.41 6.52 3.40
C SER A 536 -8.21 6.97 4.22
N SER A 537 -7.83 6.15 5.20
CA SER A 537 -6.71 6.46 6.05
C SER A 537 -5.38 6.17 5.36
N LYS A 538 -4.28 6.70 5.91
CA LYS A 538 -2.94 6.41 5.40
C LYS A 538 -2.58 4.93 5.47
N LEU A 539 -3.05 4.24 6.50
CA LEU A 539 -2.75 2.84 6.80
C LEU A 539 -3.71 1.87 6.09
N GLU A 540 -4.91 2.33 5.68
CA GLU A 540 -5.83 1.52 4.88
C GLU A 540 -5.19 1.16 3.54
N ASP A 541 -5.35 -0.10 3.14
CA ASP A 541 -4.80 -0.65 1.90
C ASP A 541 -3.26 -0.51 1.80
N SER A 542 -2.58 -0.43 2.95
CA SER A 542 -1.11 -0.50 2.99
C SER A 542 -0.66 -1.92 2.61
N HIS A 543 0.54 -2.04 2.01
CA HIS A 543 1.09 -3.33 1.60
C HIS A 543 1.47 -4.25 2.77
N TYR A 544 1.48 -3.75 4.01
CA TYR A 544 2.04 -4.48 5.17
C TYR A 544 1.03 -4.82 6.26
N GLN A 545 0.07 -3.95 6.49
CA GLN A 545 -0.95 -4.11 7.52
C GLN A 545 -2.22 -3.44 7.02
N PRO A 546 -3.02 -4.09 6.16
CA PRO A 546 -4.23 -3.50 5.63
C PRO A 546 -5.27 -3.33 6.75
N PHE A 547 -5.74 -2.11 6.92
CA PHE A 547 -6.83 -1.74 7.80
C PHE A 547 -8.16 -1.93 7.07
N ALA A 548 -8.67 -3.15 7.01
CA ALA A 548 -9.91 -3.44 6.30
C ALA A 548 -11.13 -3.44 7.26
N GLY A 549 -12.16 -2.66 6.93
CA GLY A 549 -13.45 -2.66 7.66
C GLY A 549 -13.40 -2.19 9.11
N ILE A 550 -12.34 -1.49 9.52
CA ILE A 550 -12.17 -0.98 10.88
C ILE A 550 -12.80 0.40 11.03
N TYR A 551 -12.71 1.21 9.99
CA TYR A 551 -13.32 2.53 9.94
C TYR A 551 -14.68 2.48 9.25
N SER A 552 -15.58 3.38 9.65
CA SER A 552 -16.97 3.38 9.21
C SER A 552 -17.16 3.93 7.79
N THR A 553 -18.20 3.42 7.12
CA THR A 553 -18.69 3.91 5.83
C THR A 553 -20.17 4.27 5.96
N TYR A 554 -20.53 5.54 5.79
CA TYR A 554 -21.91 5.99 5.86
C TYR A 554 -22.48 6.23 4.47
N MET A 555 -23.70 5.76 4.21
CA MET A 555 -24.43 6.07 2.98
C MET A 555 -25.56 7.05 3.29
N ILE A 556 -25.70 8.09 2.45
CA ILE A 556 -26.75 9.10 2.58
C ILE A 556 -27.60 9.16 1.33
N PRO A 557 -28.93 9.36 1.48
CA PRO A 557 -29.81 9.55 0.33
C PRO A 557 -29.52 10.88 -0.37
N TYR A 558 -29.88 10.96 -1.64
CA TYR A 558 -29.94 12.25 -2.34
C TYR A 558 -31.20 13.02 -1.93
N VAL A 559 -31.05 14.33 -1.73
CA VAL A 559 -32.13 15.26 -1.36
C VAL A 559 -32.02 16.52 -2.21
N ASP A 560 -33.13 16.95 -2.82
CA ASP A 560 -33.14 18.16 -3.65
C ASP A 560 -32.88 19.44 -2.85
N ASN A 561 -33.23 19.46 -1.55
CA ASN A 561 -32.95 20.60 -0.69
C ASN A 561 -31.44 20.67 -0.34
N GLU A 562 -30.75 21.71 -0.86
CA GLU A 562 -29.29 21.91 -0.72
C GLU A 562 -28.84 21.95 0.75
N ASP A 563 -29.60 22.65 1.63
CA ASP A 563 -29.24 22.77 3.04
C ASP A 563 -29.42 21.46 3.80
N GLN A 564 -30.43 20.67 3.44
CA GLN A 564 -30.65 19.36 4.03
C GLN A 564 -29.58 18.36 3.56
N MET A 565 -29.29 18.35 2.26
CA MET A 565 -28.24 17.49 1.69
C MET A 565 -26.88 17.82 2.30
N LEU A 566 -26.57 19.12 2.46
CA LEU A 566 -25.32 19.55 3.12
C LEU A 566 -25.25 19.08 4.57
N ARG A 567 -26.34 19.22 5.34
CA ARG A 567 -26.38 18.75 6.73
C ARG A 567 -26.12 17.24 6.84
N LEU A 568 -26.72 16.42 5.96
CA LEU A 568 -26.49 14.98 5.94
C LEU A 568 -25.01 14.67 5.64
N LEU A 569 -24.47 15.31 4.60
CA LEU A 569 -23.07 15.11 4.20
C LEU A 569 -22.08 15.52 5.30
N LEU A 570 -22.28 16.70 5.92
CA LEU A 570 -21.41 17.16 7.01
C LEU A 570 -21.45 16.22 8.22
N LYS A 571 -22.62 15.69 8.59
CA LYS A 571 -22.76 14.70 9.65
C LYS A 571 -21.99 13.41 9.31
N ALA A 572 -22.16 12.89 8.10
CA ALA A 572 -21.49 11.66 7.67
C ALA A 572 -19.97 11.81 7.64
N VAL A 573 -19.43 12.93 7.13
CA VAL A 573 -17.98 13.21 7.14
C VAL A 573 -17.42 13.24 8.57
N LYS A 574 -18.12 13.91 9.49
CA LYS A 574 -17.70 13.98 10.90
C LYS A 574 -17.77 12.61 11.59
N SER A 575 -18.75 11.79 11.24
CA SER A 575 -18.86 10.42 11.76
C SER A 575 -17.73 9.52 11.26
N VAL A 576 -17.28 9.68 9.99
CA VAL A 576 -16.09 8.98 9.49
C VAL A 576 -14.83 9.44 10.24
N TYR A 577 -14.69 10.73 10.52
CA TYR A 577 -13.57 11.24 11.33
C TYR A 577 -13.58 10.66 12.75
N ALA A 578 -14.76 10.55 13.38
CA ALA A 578 -14.91 9.96 14.71
C ALA A 578 -14.44 8.49 14.77
N SER A 579 -14.67 7.71 13.68
CA SER A 579 -14.37 6.27 13.65
C SER A 579 -12.87 5.96 13.81
N VAL A 580 -11.98 6.91 13.60
CA VAL A 580 -10.53 6.77 13.88
C VAL A 580 -10.29 6.44 15.37
N TYR A 581 -11.12 7.00 16.24
CA TYR A 581 -10.93 6.91 17.70
C TYR A 581 -11.85 5.91 18.38
N PHE A 582 -12.66 5.15 17.65
CA PHE A 582 -13.49 4.09 18.22
C PHE A 582 -12.65 2.95 18.82
N ALA A 583 -13.19 2.24 19.77
CA ALA A 583 -12.51 1.18 20.50
C ALA A 583 -11.89 0.12 19.57
N ALA A 584 -12.61 -0.29 18.52
CA ALA A 584 -12.09 -1.25 17.53
C ALA A 584 -10.87 -0.70 16.77
N SER A 585 -10.90 0.56 16.37
CA SER A 585 -9.79 1.23 15.68
C SER A 585 -8.58 1.39 16.59
N ARG A 586 -8.80 1.85 17.83
CA ARG A 586 -7.74 1.98 18.85
C ARG A 586 -7.05 0.65 19.14
N ALA A 587 -7.84 -0.42 19.36
CA ALA A 587 -7.30 -1.75 19.62
C ALA A 587 -6.47 -2.28 18.43
N TYR A 588 -6.93 -2.06 17.22
CA TYR A 588 -6.20 -2.48 16.01
C TYR A 588 -4.89 -1.71 15.83
N ILE A 589 -4.90 -0.38 15.96
CA ILE A 589 -3.70 0.46 15.85
C ILE A 589 -2.67 0.04 16.92
N GLN A 590 -3.10 -0.21 18.14
CA GLN A 590 -2.22 -0.69 19.22
C GLN A 590 -1.60 -2.07 18.90
N SER A 591 -2.39 -3.01 18.33
CA SER A 591 -1.88 -4.33 17.95
C SER A 591 -0.89 -4.29 16.80
N SER A 592 -0.96 -3.25 15.96
CA SER A 592 -0.06 -3.03 14.82
C SER A 592 1.18 -2.19 15.15
N GLN A 593 1.40 -1.86 16.43
CA GLN A 593 2.51 -1.02 16.93
C GLN A 593 2.54 0.42 16.36
N ASN A 594 1.48 0.87 15.72
CA ASN A 594 1.36 2.22 15.21
C ASN A 594 0.83 3.17 16.30
N LEU A 595 1.17 4.44 16.22
CA LEU A 595 0.65 5.46 17.12
C LEU A 595 -0.65 6.06 16.59
N ILE A 596 -1.70 6.04 17.40
CA ILE A 596 -3.01 6.61 17.02
C ILE A 596 -2.92 8.12 16.69
N SER A 597 -1.92 8.81 17.25
CA SER A 597 -1.68 10.23 16.99
C SER A 597 -1.11 10.52 15.58
N GLU A 598 -0.59 9.49 14.91
CA GLU A 598 -0.02 9.58 13.56
C GLU A 598 -1.04 9.21 12.48
N GLU A 599 -2.15 8.58 12.87
CA GLU A 599 -3.22 8.23 11.94
C GLU A 599 -3.93 9.48 11.43
N LYS A 600 -4.03 9.58 10.11
CA LYS A 600 -4.69 10.70 9.42
C LYS A 600 -5.75 10.17 8.47
N MET A 601 -6.92 10.77 8.54
CA MET A 601 -8.08 10.34 7.78
C MET A 601 -8.37 11.28 6.61
N ALA A 602 -8.28 10.76 5.39
CA ALA A 602 -8.96 11.33 4.23
C ALA A 602 -10.36 10.71 4.10
N VAL A 603 -11.27 11.38 3.43
CA VAL A 603 -12.65 10.91 3.25
C VAL A 603 -13.00 10.89 1.77
N ILE A 604 -13.43 9.73 1.27
CA ILE A 604 -13.96 9.58 -0.08
C ILE A 604 -15.45 9.83 -0.03
N ILE A 605 -15.92 10.77 -0.84
CA ILE A 605 -17.34 10.98 -1.14
C ILE A 605 -17.57 10.42 -2.53
N GLN A 606 -18.27 9.30 -2.61
CA GLN A 606 -18.46 8.52 -3.84
C GLN A 606 -19.95 8.34 -4.15
N GLU A 607 -20.33 8.45 -5.41
CA GLU A 607 -21.70 8.14 -5.84
C GLU A 607 -22.00 6.65 -5.61
N VAL A 608 -23.13 6.35 -5.00
CA VAL A 608 -23.55 4.96 -4.78
C VAL A 608 -23.97 4.35 -6.11
N CYS A 609 -23.45 3.16 -6.40
CA CYS A 609 -23.88 2.39 -7.56
C CYS A 609 -25.25 1.77 -7.30
N GLY A 610 -26.16 1.88 -8.25
CA GLY A 610 -27.48 1.29 -8.09
C GLY A 610 -28.55 1.95 -8.96
N THR A 611 -29.77 1.51 -8.76
CA THR A 611 -30.99 2.08 -9.34
C THR A 611 -32.05 2.20 -8.27
N GLU A 612 -32.91 3.21 -8.42
CA GLU A 612 -34.05 3.40 -7.53
C GLU A 612 -35.14 2.40 -7.84
N GLN A 613 -35.68 1.76 -6.80
CA GLN A 613 -36.82 0.89 -6.85
C GLN A 613 -37.63 1.01 -5.54
N ASP A 614 -38.86 1.51 -5.63
CA ASP A 614 -39.78 1.67 -4.50
C ASP A 614 -39.21 2.47 -3.30
N GLY A 615 -38.47 3.56 -3.57
CA GLY A 615 -37.88 4.40 -2.55
C GLY A 615 -36.62 3.78 -1.88
N LEU A 616 -36.07 2.73 -2.50
CA LEU A 616 -34.84 2.07 -2.14
C LEU A 616 -33.81 2.20 -3.27
N TYR A 617 -32.54 2.20 -2.94
CA TYR A 617 -31.44 2.33 -3.90
C TYR A 617 -30.40 1.23 -3.72
N PHE A 618 -30.16 0.43 -4.75
CA PHE A 618 -29.21 -0.67 -4.71
C PHE A 618 -28.80 -1.13 -6.11
N PRO A 619 -27.57 -1.69 -6.29
CA PRO A 619 -27.13 -2.27 -7.55
C PRO A 619 -27.80 -3.62 -7.84
N THR A 620 -27.68 -4.09 -9.08
CA THR A 620 -28.14 -5.44 -9.45
C THR A 620 -27.39 -6.49 -8.63
N CYS A 621 -26.07 -6.35 -8.53
CA CYS A 621 -25.25 -7.17 -7.64
C CYS A 621 -23.98 -6.42 -7.24
N SER A 622 -23.35 -6.90 -6.18
CA SER A 622 -22.05 -6.45 -5.71
C SER A 622 -21.22 -7.68 -5.31
N GLY A 623 -19.91 -7.55 -5.31
CA GLY A 623 -19.06 -8.67 -4.95
C GLY A 623 -17.65 -8.27 -4.58
N VAL A 624 -16.92 -9.27 -4.08
CA VAL A 624 -15.50 -9.24 -3.79
C VAL A 624 -14.85 -10.38 -4.56
N ALA A 625 -13.83 -10.05 -5.35
CA ALA A 625 -13.07 -11.01 -6.11
C ALA A 625 -11.59 -10.97 -5.71
N ARG A 626 -10.93 -12.13 -5.69
CA ARG A 626 -9.51 -12.29 -5.35
C ARG A 626 -8.78 -13.03 -6.45
N SER A 627 -7.56 -12.61 -6.73
CA SER A 627 -6.70 -13.28 -7.72
C SER A 627 -6.10 -14.60 -7.21
N ILE A 628 -6.22 -14.86 -5.90
CA ILE A 628 -5.81 -16.13 -5.29
C ILE A 628 -7.00 -16.78 -4.59
N ASN A 629 -7.19 -18.07 -4.84
CA ASN A 629 -8.19 -18.90 -4.19
C ASN A 629 -7.50 -19.79 -3.15
N TYR A 630 -7.67 -19.46 -1.88
CA TYR A 630 -7.05 -20.22 -0.79
C TYR A 630 -7.68 -21.60 -0.57
N TYR A 631 -8.94 -21.77 -1.00
CA TYR A 631 -9.70 -23.03 -0.83
C TYR A 631 -10.32 -23.47 -2.15
N PRO A 632 -9.49 -24.01 -3.07
CA PRO A 632 -9.98 -24.49 -4.36
C PRO A 632 -10.90 -25.72 -4.16
N ILE A 633 -11.98 -25.80 -4.94
CA ILE A 633 -12.99 -26.87 -4.90
C ILE A 633 -12.97 -27.65 -6.20
N GLY A 634 -12.83 -28.96 -6.12
CA GLY A 634 -12.85 -29.84 -7.30
C GLY A 634 -11.66 -29.59 -8.25
N ASP A 635 -11.94 -29.11 -9.46
CA ASP A 635 -10.92 -28.85 -10.49
C ASP A 635 -10.27 -27.47 -10.39
N GLU A 636 -10.70 -26.63 -9.43
CA GLU A 636 -10.16 -25.28 -9.24
C GLU A 636 -8.70 -25.34 -8.77
N ARG A 637 -7.93 -24.30 -9.12
CA ARG A 637 -6.56 -24.08 -8.65
C ARG A 637 -6.47 -22.76 -7.89
N PRO A 638 -5.46 -22.55 -7.02
CA PRO A 638 -5.25 -21.29 -6.32
C PRO A 638 -5.20 -20.07 -7.25
N GLU A 639 -4.55 -20.19 -8.39
CA GLU A 639 -4.38 -19.13 -9.40
C GLU A 639 -5.64 -18.80 -10.22
N ASP A 640 -6.67 -19.65 -10.18
CA ASP A 640 -7.94 -19.40 -10.89
C ASP A 640 -8.78 -18.28 -10.27
N GLY A 641 -8.42 -17.85 -9.06
CA GLY A 641 -9.12 -16.85 -8.31
C GLY A 641 -10.47 -17.31 -7.75
N VAL A 642 -11.10 -16.44 -6.98
CA VAL A 642 -12.41 -16.69 -6.36
C VAL A 642 -13.21 -15.40 -6.29
N CYS A 643 -14.52 -15.48 -6.44
CA CYS A 643 -15.45 -14.37 -6.30
C CYS A 643 -16.62 -14.74 -5.39
N ASN A 644 -16.95 -13.85 -4.45
CA ASN A 644 -18.17 -13.88 -3.67
C ASN A 644 -19.09 -12.75 -4.14
N ILE A 645 -20.32 -13.09 -4.45
CA ILE A 645 -21.31 -12.18 -5.07
C ILE A 645 -22.64 -12.22 -4.32
N ALA A 646 -23.26 -11.05 -4.21
CA ALA A 646 -24.59 -10.90 -3.62
C ALA A 646 -25.45 -9.91 -4.42
N MET A 647 -26.75 -10.07 -4.41
CA MET A 647 -27.71 -9.06 -4.88
C MET A 647 -27.75 -7.90 -3.88
N GLY A 648 -27.78 -6.66 -4.38
CA GLY A 648 -27.84 -5.46 -3.57
C GLY A 648 -26.47 -4.90 -3.17
N LEU A 649 -26.40 -4.16 -2.07
CA LEU A 649 -25.20 -3.47 -1.61
C LEU A 649 -24.15 -4.44 -1.09
N GLY A 650 -22.88 -4.18 -1.43
CA GLY A 650 -21.73 -5.02 -1.15
C GLY A 650 -21.39 -5.21 0.33
N LYS A 651 -21.97 -4.41 1.23
CA LYS A 651 -21.77 -4.58 2.67
C LYS A 651 -22.15 -5.99 3.15
N LEU A 652 -23.16 -6.63 2.55
CA LEU A 652 -23.51 -8.02 2.87
C LEU A 652 -22.34 -8.99 2.62
N VAL A 653 -21.55 -8.76 1.56
CA VAL A 653 -20.39 -9.60 1.21
C VAL A 653 -19.26 -9.41 2.21
N VAL A 654 -18.90 -8.15 2.50
CA VAL A 654 -17.75 -7.83 3.36
C VAL A 654 -18.02 -8.09 4.84
N ASP A 655 -19.28 -8.05 5.28
CA ASP A 655 -19.70 -8.37 6.66
C ASP A 655 -19.94 -9.88 6.88
N GLY A 656 -19.65 -10.72 5.87
CA GLY A 656 -19.74 -12.18 5.99
C GLY A 656 -21.13 -12.76 5.93
N GLY A 657 -22.09 -12.06 5.33
CA GLY A 657 -23.44 -12.58 5.07
C GLY A 657 -23.45 -13.72 4.05
N ARG A 658 -24.64 -14.30 3.80
CA ARG A 658 -24.80 -15.36 2.79
C ARG A 658 -24.59 -14.81 1.39
N THR A 659 -23.57 -15.31 0.71
CA THR A 659 -23.17 -14.91 -0.64
C THR A 659 -23.00 -16.14 -1.52
N LEU A 660 -23.06 -15.95 -2.82
CA LEU A 660 -22.74 -17.03 -3.75
C LEU A 660 -21.25 -16.99 -4.08
N ARG A 661 -20.56 -18.13 -3.95
CA ARG A 661 -19.14 -18.29 -4.29
C ARG A 661 -18.99 -18.95 -5.66
N PHE A 662 -18.12 -18.40 -6.52
CA PHE A 662 -17.73 -19.04 -7.78
C PHE A 662 -16.28 -18.74 -8.12
N SER A 663 -15.66 -19.60 -8.95
CA SER A 663 -14.36 -19.29 -9.58
C SER A 663 -14.60 -18.60 -10.92
N PRO A 664 -13.91 -17.47 -11.22
CA PRO A 664 -14.01 -16.81 -12.53
C PRO A 664 -13.63 -17.74 -13.70
N ARG A 665 -12.76 -18.72 -13.45
CA ARG A 665 -12.35 -19.74 -14.43
C ARG A 665 -13.49 -20.75 -14.73
N TYR A 666 -14.29 -21.07 -13.72
CA TYR A 666 -15.34 -22.08 -13.80
C TYR A 666 -16.70 -21.53 -13.33
N PRO A 667 -17.24 -20.45 -13.94
CA PRO A 667 -18.40 -19.74 -13.42
C PRO A 667 -19.67 -20.59 -13.38
N GLN A 668 -19.76 -21.65 -14.17
CA GLN A 668 -20.91 -22.55 -14.21
C GLN A 668 -20.88 -23.64 -13.11
N LYS A 669 -19.70 -23.86 -12.47
CA LYS A 669 -19.53 -24.86 -11.43
C LYS A 669 -19.70 -24.23 -10.05
N VAL A 670 -20.92 -23.97 -9.64
CA VAL A 670 -21.25 -23.39 -8.34
C VAL A 670 -21.80 -24.46 -7.40
N LEU A 671 -21.09 -24.75 -6.32
CA LEU A 671 -21.46 -25.81 -5.36
C LEU A 671 -22.84 -25.53 -4.73
N GLN A 672 -23.09 -24.29 -4.30
CA GLN A 672 -24.33 -23.88 -3.62
C GLN A 672 -25.58 -24.01 -4.49
N THR A 673 -25.46 -24.11 -5.81
CA THR A 673 -26.57 -24.27 -6.76
C THR A 673 -26.51 -25.61 -7.47
N SER A 674 -25.68 -26.55 -7.04
CA SER A 674 -25.51 -27.87 -7.67
C SER A 674 -26.73 -28.77 -7.47
N THR A 675 -27.47 -28.62 -6.38
CA THR A 675 -28.75 -29.27 -6.14
C THR A 675 -29.84 -28.29 -5.69
N PRO A 676 -31.14 -28.56 -5.88
CA PRO A 676 -32.23 -27.70 -5.41
C PRO A 676 -32.19 -27.48 -3.89
N GLU A 677 -31.84 -28.49 -3.11
CA GLU A 677 -31.80 -28.45 -1.65
C GLU A 677 -30.70 -27.48 -1.20
N LEU A 678 -29.47 -27.59 -1.78
CA LEU A 678 -28.38 -26.69 -1.50
C LEU A 678 -28.74 -25.26 -1.88
N ALA A 679 -29.35 -25.07 -3.05
CA ALA A 679 -29.77 -23.74 -3.50
C ALA A 679 -30.81 -23.09 -2.57
N LEU A 680 -31.74 -23.85 -2.02
CA LEU A 680 -32.73 -23.34 -1.06
C LEU A 680 -32.13 -23.03 0.32
N ARG A 681 -31.08 -23.75 0.71
CA ARG A 681 -30.43 -23.65 2.03
C ARG A 681 -29.32 -22.61 2.06
N ASP A 682 -28.42 -22.62 1.05
CA ASP A 682 -27.11 -21.97 1.11
C ASP A 682 -27.01 -20.70 0.25
N THR A 683 -28.04 -20.35 -0.55
CA THR A 683 -28.03 -19.10 -1.29
C THR A 683 -28.50 -17.92 -0.45
N GLN A 684 -28.24 -16.73 -0.94
CA GLN A 684 -28.62 -15.46 -0.31
C GLN A 684 -30.12 -15.40 -0.01
N ASN A 685 -30.49 -15.00 1.21
CA ASN A 685 -31.86 -14.91 1.68
C ASN A 685 -32.33 -13.50 2.05
N GLU A 686 -31.41 -12.55 2.13
CA GLU A 686 -31.66 -11.13 2.40
C GLU A 686 -30.87 -10.23 1.48
N VAL A 687 -31.34 -9.01 1.22
CA VAL A 687 -30.68 -8.00 0.40
C VAL A 687 -30.56 -6.71 1.20
N LEU A 688 -29.40 -6.07 1.12
CA LEU A 688 -29.19 -4.75 1.68
C LEU A 688 -29.44 -3.67 0.61
N ALA A 689 -30.24 -2.66 0.98
CA ALA A 689 -30.57 -1.51 0.15
C ALA A 689 -30.49 -0.22 0.96
N LEU A 690 -30.14 0.90 0.32
CA LEU A 690 -30.19 2.23 0.95
C LEU A 690 -31.62 2.79 0.88
N SER A 691 -32.15 3.24 2.03
CA SER A 691 -33.41 3.99 2.05
C SER A 691 -33.19 5.39 1.47
N LEU A 692 -34.07 5.82 0.57
CA LEU A 692 -34.04 7.17 0.00
C LEU A 692 -34.81 8.19 0.85
N ARG A 693 -35.27 7.83 2.05
CA ARG A 693 -35.97 8.72 2.98
C ARG A 693 -34.97 9.45 3.88
N PRO A 694 -34.80 10.77 3.73
CA PRO A 694 -33.78 11.51 4.49
C PRO A 694 -34.02 11.55 6.01
N GLU A 695 -35.26 11.45 6.43
CA GLU A 695 -35.67 11.42 7.83
C GLU A 695 -35.26 10.14 8.56
N GLU A 696 -34.95 9.08 7.84
CA GLU A 696 -34.48 7.82 8.39
C GLU A 696 -32.97 7.82 8.66
N PHE A 697 -32.23 8.77 8.09
CA PHE A 697 -30.79 8.86 8.31
C PHE A 697 -30.44 9.20 9.75
N ARG A 698 -29.60 8.36 10.36
CA ARG A 698 -29.11 8.52 11.73
C ARG A 698 -27.58 8.38 11.76
N THR A 699 -26.96 9.16 12.62
CA THR A 699 -25.55 8.93 13.01
C THR A 699 -25.51 7.84 14.07
N SER A 700 -24.71 6.83 13.87
CA SER A 700 -24.55 5.68 14.77
C SER A 700 -23.13 5.16 14.67
N ILE A 701 -22.66 4.46 15.69
CA ILE A 701 -21.42 3.67 15.61
C ILE A 701 -21.60 2.53 14.60
N ASP A 702 -22.80 1.93 14.55
CA ASP A 702 -23.17 0.98 13.50
C ASP A 702 -23.53 1.74 12.23
N ASP A 703 -22.66 1.70 11.23
CA ASP A 703 -22.84 2.34 9.93
C ASP A 703 -23.87 1.63 9.03
N ALA A 704 -24.29 0.40 9.39
CA ALA A 704 -25.37 -0.32 8.72
C ALA A 704 -26.77 0.18 9.11
N VAL A 705 -26.89 0.99 10.16
CA VAL A 705 -28.20 1.47 10.67
C VAL A 705 -29.05 2.18 9.61
N ASN A 706 -28.42 2.78 8.61
CA ASN A 706 -29.07 3.50 7.50
C ASN A 706 -29.44 2.59 6.31
N LEU A 707 -29.17 1.28 6.39
CA LEU A 707 -29.47 0.30 5.37
C LEU A 707 -30.71 -0.50 5.76
N ARG A 708 -31.51 -0.85 4.75
CA ARG A 708 -32.69 -1.72 4.91
C ARG A 708 -32.34 -3.14 4.53
N ARG A 709 -32.70 -4.09 5.39
CA ARG A 709 -32.64 -5.53 5.10
C ARG A 709 -33.99 -5.98 4.51
N LEU A 710 -33.95 -6.56 3.34
CA LEU A 710 -35.11 -6.97 2.57
C LEU A 710 -35.12 -8.49 2.41
N GLY A 711 -36.22 -9.15 2.74
CA GLY A 711 -36.36 -10.58 2.53
C GLY A 711 -36.74 -10.93 1.08
N LEU A 712 -36.63 -12.20 0.70
CA LEU A 712 -36.86 -12.71 -0.66
C LEU A 712 -38.28 -12.41 -1.21
N ILE A 713 -39.32 -12.32 -0.36
CA ILE A 713 -40.66 -11.99 -0.78
C ILE A 713 -40.75 -10.56 -1.35
N GLN A 714 -40.11 -9.62 -0.68
CA GLN A 714 -40.05 -8.21 -1.11
C GLN A 714 -39.24 -8.05 -2.39
N ILE A 715 -38.12 -8.79 -2.50
CA ILE A 715 -37.20 -8.76 -3.64
C ILE A 715 -37.85 -9.23 -4.93
N GLY A 716 -38.81 -10.20 -4.85
CA GLY A 716 -39.46 -10.77 -6.02
C GLY A 716 -40.17 -9.76 -6.91
N GLY A 717 -40.56 -8.59 -6.37
CA GLY A 717 -41.20 -7.50 -7.11
C GLY A 717 -40.25 -6.54 -7.80
N PHE A 718 -38.93 -6.56 -7.47
CA PHE A 718 -37.98 -5.62 -8.03
C PHE A 718 -37.48 -6.00 -9.44
N ARG A 719 -37.27 -4.99 -10.28
CA ARG A 719 -36.75 -5.17 -11.65
C ARG A 719 -35.39 -5.89 -11.70
N ASN A 720 -34.55 -5.70 -10.71
CA ASN A 720 -33.23 -6.36 -10.60
C ASN A 720 -33.34 -7.89 -10.42
N SER A 721 -34.45 -8.40 -9.85
CA SER A 721 -34.60 -9.83 -9.59
C SER A 721 -34.55 -10.70 -10.86
N LYS A 722 -35.01 -10.16 -12.01
CA LYS A 722 -34.98 -10.89 -13.30
C LYS A 722 -33.57 -11.28 -13.77
N PHE A 723 -32.55 -10.55 -13.33
CA PHE A 723 -31.17 -10.81 -13.75
C PHE A 723 -30.44 -11.85 -12.88
N VAL A 724 -30.87 -12.00 -11.61
CA VAL A 724 -30.13 -12.77 -10.61
C VAL A 724 -30.90 -13.89 -9.96
N CYS A 725 -32.22 -13.88 -10.05
CA CYS A 725 -33.09 -14.88 -9.42
C CYS A 725 -33.50 -15.98 -10.40
N SER A 726 -33.58 -17.20 -9.87
CA SER A 726 -34.34 -18.35 -10.40
C SER A 726 -35.61 -18.56 -9.58
N VAL A 727 -36.47 -19.45 -10.00
CA VAL A 727 -37.74 -19.78 -9.37
C VAL A 727 -37.75 -21.24 -8.93
N TRP A 728 -38.08 -21.48 -7.68
CA TRP A 728 -38.33 -22.81 -7.16
C TRP A 728 -39.76 -23.24 -7.53
N ASP A 729 -39.86 -24.24 -8.43
CA ASP A 729 -41.07 -24.92 -8.78
C ASP A 729 -41.32 -26.10 -7.83
N ARG A 730 -42.20 -25.91 -6.88
CA ARG A 730 -42.47 -26.91 -5.83
C ARG A 730 -43.16 -28.18 -6.37
N GLU A 731 -43.91 -28.06 -7.46
CA GLU A 731 -44.67 -29.19 -8.02
C GLU A 731 -43.73 -30.16 -8.74
N ASN A 732 -42.73 -29.63 -9.42
CA ASN A 732 -41.75 -30.40 -10.18
C ASN A 732 -40.41 -30.58 -9.45
N GLU A 733 -40.27 -30.09 -8.21
CA GLU A 733 -39.06 -30.15 -7.39
C GLU A 733 -37.79 -29.70 -8.14
N ARG A 734 -37.89 -28.64 -8.91
CA ARG A 734 -36.79 -28.11 -9.73
C ARG A 734 -36.64 -26.59 -9.62
N ILE A 735 -35.45 -26.12 -9.91
CA ILE A 735 -35.19 -24.71 -10.08
C ILE A 735 -35.29 -24.35 -11.55
N SER A 736 -36.15 -23.37 -11.88
CA SER A 736 -36.26 -22.80 -13.21
C SER A 736 -35.54 -21.47 -13.27
N ASP A 737 -34.69 -21.29 -14.29
CA ASP A 737 -33.96 -20.06 -14.50
C ASP A 737 -34.77 -19.00 -15.28
N SER A 738 -36.03 -19.31 -15.65
CA SER A 738 -36.92 -18.34 -16.29
C SER A 738 -37.40 -17.30 -15.28
N PRO A 739 -37.15 -15.99 -15.48
CA PRO A 739 -37.62 -14.95 -14.56
C PRO A 739 -39.15 -14.76 -14.57
N PHE A 740 -39.84 -15.35 -15.56
CA PHE A 740 -41.30 -15.22 -15.76
C PHE A 740 -42.08 -16.32 -15.05
N ASP A 741 -41.44 -17.38 -14.58
CA ASP A 741 -42.13 -18.49 -13.89
C ASP A 741 -42.64 -18.01 -12.53
N GLN A 742 -43.77 -18.62 -12.11
CA GLN A 742 -44.35 -18.36 -10.80
C GLN A 742 -43.77 -19.33 -9.77
N GLY A 743 -43.47 -18.82 -8.57
CA GLY A 743 -42.94 -19.62 -7.48
C GLY A 743 -42.07 -18.83 -6.54
N ARG A 744 -41.43 -19.53 -5.58
CA ARG A 744 -40.51 -18.92 -4.63
C ARG A 744 -39.21 -18.49 -5.36
N LYS A 745 -38.82 -17.23 -5.24
CA LYS A 745 -37.57 -16.75 -5.78
C LYS A 745 -36.38 -17.29 -4.99
N VAL A 746 -35.31 -17.65 -5.71
CA VAL A 746 -34.03 -18.10 -5.18
C VAL A 746 -32.93 -17.33 -5.91
N ILE A 747 -32.00 -16.74 -5.18
CA ILE A 747 -30.91 -15.94 -5.79
C ILE A 747 -29.77 -16.88 -6.19
N THR A 748 -29.76 -17.27 -7.47
CA THR A 748 -28.79 -18.25 -8.02
C THR A 748 -27.70 -17.63 -8.90
N PHE A 749 -27.94 -16.43 -9.43
CA PHE A 749 -27.09 -15.82 -10.46
C PHE A 749 -26.92 -16.65 -11.74
N ASN A 750 -27.72 -17.68 -11.96
CA ASN A 750 -27.61 -18.58 -13.13
C ASN A 750 -27.67 -17.82 -14.45
N ASN A 751 -28.52 -16.76 -14.54
CA ASN A 751 -28.63 -15.96 -15.77
C ASN A 751 -27.26 -15.31 -16.13
N ILE A 752 -26.49 -14.90 -15.15
CA ILE A 752 -25.17 -14.30 -15.34
C ILE A 752 -24.11 -15.40 -15.53
N LEU A 753 -24.04 -16.35 -14.60
CA LEU A 753 -22.91 -17.30 -14.52
C LEU A 753 -23.04 -18.47 -15.51
N LYS A 754 -24.25 -18.95 -15.73
CA LYS A 754 -24.50 -20.09 -16.60
C LYS A 754 -24.82 -19.68 -18.05
N TYR A 755 -25.62 -18.62 -18.23
CA TYR A 755 -26.07 -18.16 -19.55
C TYR A 755 -25.32 -16.93 -20.07
N ASN A 756 -24.38 -16.38 -19.31
CA ASN A 756 -23.50 -15.27 -19.68
C ASN A 756 -24.28 -14.03 -20.20
N THR A 757 -25.44 -13.73 -19.59
CA THR A 757 -26.24 -12.54 -19.96
C THR A 757 -25.51 -11.22 -19.64
N PHE A 758 -24.53 -11.28 -18.75
CA PHE A 758 -23.55 -10.26 -18.45
C PHE A 758 -22.17 -10.93 -18.31
N PRO A 759 -21.09 -10.46 -18.96
CA PRO A 759 -19.79 -11.13 -18.99
C PRO A 759 -18.99 -10.95 -17.70
N LEU A 760 -19.63 -11.24 -16.53
CA LEU A 760 -19.09 -10.95 -15.21
C LEU A 760 -17.77 -11.69 -14.95
N ALA A 761 -17.74 -12.98 -15.24
CA ALA A 761 -16.57 -13.82 -14.96
C ALA A 761 -15.34 -13.39 -15.79
N GLU A 762 -15.54 -13.01 -17.06
CA GLU A 762 -14.47 -12.53 -17.94
C GLU A 762 -13.93 -11.18 -17.46
N ILE A 763 -14.82 -10.23 -17.13
CA ILE A 763 -14.43 -8.91 -16.62
C ILE A 763 -13.65 -9.05 -15.32
N ILE A 764 -14.09 -9.90 -14.39
CA ILE A 764 -13.38 -10.14 -13.12
C ILE A 764 -12.01 -10.76 -13.39
N SER A 765 -11.93 -11.78 -14.24
CA SER A 765 -10.65 -12.41 -14.60
C SER A 765 -9.66 -11.41 -15.18
N ASP A 766 -10.10 -10.57 -16.11
CA ASP A 766 -9.27 -9.53 -16.74
C ASP A 766 -8.76 -8.51 -15.68
N ILE A 767 -9.64 -8.04 -14.80
CA ILE A 767 -9.30 -7.06 -13.77
C ILE A 767 -8.35 -7.64 -12.72
N LEU A 768 -8.56 -8.89 -12.28
CA LEU A 768 -7.69 -9.57 -11.32
C LEU A 768 -6.30 -9.80 -11.92
N THR A 769 -6.22 -10.23 -13.17
CA THR A 769 -4.96 -10.44 -13.89
C THR A 769 -4.20 -9.10 -14.02
N MET A 770 -4.87 -8.08 -14.54
CA MET A 770 -4.30 -6.75 -14.69
C MET A 770 -3.84 -6.16 -13.35
N GLY A 771 -4.67 -6.28 -12.31
CA GLY A 771 -4.35 -5.78 -10.97
C GLY A 771 -3.14 -6.48 -10.38
N ALA A 772 -3.06 -7.80 -10.49
CA ALA A 772 -1.94 -8.59 -9.98
C ALA A 772 -0.64 -8.30 -10.73
N GLU A 773 -0.69 -8.14 -12.07
CA GLU A 773 0.48 -7.78 -12.88
C GLU A 773 1.02 -6.39 -12.53
N GLU A 774 0.14 -5.40 -12.35
CA GLU A 774 0.52 -4.02 -12.08
C GLU A 774 0.97 -3.80 -10.63
N MET A 775 0.35 -4.49 -9.66
CA MET A 775 0.73 -4.42 -8.25
C MET A 775 1.87 -5.38 -7.86
N ARG A 776 2.22 -6.32 -8.78
CA ARG A 776 3.23 -7.37 -8.55
C ARG A 776 2.96 -8.27 -7.33
N CYS A 777 1.70 -8.40 -6.96
CA CYS A 777 1.24 -9.26 -5.87
C CYS A 777 -0.20 -9.69 -6.13
N PRO A 778 -0.72 -10.72 -5.45
CA PRO A 778 -2.13 -11.04 -5.50
C PRO A 778 -2.99 -9.86 -5.06
N VAL A 779 -4.17 -9.71 -5.66
CA VAL A 779 -5.06 -8.59 -5.40
C VAL A 779 -6.47 -9.02 -5.05
N GLU A 780 -7.14 -8.16 -4.30
CA GLU A 780 -8.58 -8.22 -4.05
C GLU A 780 -9.25 -6.99 -4.65
N VAL A 781 -10.42 -7.19 -5.23
CA VAL A 781 -11.21 -6.15 -5.90
C VAL A 781 -12.65 -6.19 -5.39
N GLU A 782 -13.16 -5.02 -4.96
CA GLU A 782 -14.58 -4.81 -4.68
C GLU A 782 -15.26 -4.19 -5.90
N PHE A 783 -16.48 -4.66 -6.22
CA PHE A 783 -17.22 -4.17 -7.39
C PHE A 783 -18.72 -4.13 -7.16
N ALA A 784 -19.43 -3.36 -8.01
CA ALA A 784 -20.87 -3.35 -8.11
C ALA A 784 -21.33 -3.27 -9.58
N VAL A 785 -22.42 -3.93 -9.92
CA VAL A 785 -22.93 -4.02 -11.29
C VAL A 785 -24.34 -3.48 -11.38
N ASN A 786 -24.58 -2.61 -12.36
CA ASN A 786 -25.91 -2.14 -12.74
C ASN A 786 -26.28 -2.70 -14.11
N MET A 787 -27.24 -3.65 -14.12
CA MET A 787 -27.80 -4.22 -15.34
C MET A 787 -29.13 -3.59 -15.72
N ASP A 788 -29.86 -3.02 -14.75
CA ASP A 788 -31.13 -2.33 -14.98
C ASP A 788 -30.85 -0.89 -15.45
N VAL A 789 -30.64 -0.75 -16.77
CA VAL A 789 -30.35 0.51 -17.44
C VAL A 789 -31.40 0.84 -18.48
N ALA A 790 -31.56 2.10 -18.86
CA ALA A 790 -32.51 2.50 -19.88
C ALA A 790 -32.19 1.86 -21.25
N PRO A 791 -33.20 1.59 -22.10
CA PRO A 791 -32.98 1.05 -23.42
C PRO A 791 -31.95 1.87 -24.22
N GLY A 792 -30.94 1.20 -24.79
CA GLY A 792 -29.88 1.83 -25.56
C GLY A 792 -28.69 2.35 -24.71
N GLN A 793 -28.76 2.24 -23.39
CA GLN A 793 -27.60 2.50 -22.51
C GLN A 793 -26.81 1.23 -22.25
N ARG A 794 -25.50 1.38 -22.04
CA ARG A 794 -24.62 0.28 -21.64
C ARG A 794 -24.84 -0.09 -20.18
N GLN A 795 -24.81 -1.37 -19.88
CA GLN A 795 -24.71 -1.87 -18.50
C GLN A 795 -23.38 -1.42 -17.89
N VAL A 796 -23.33 -1.31 -16.56
CA VAL A 796 -22.16 -0.72 -15.91
C VAL A 796 -21.56 -1.68 -14.89
N PHE A 797 -20.26 -1.93 -15.03
CA PHE A 797 -19.44 -2.57 -14.03
C PHE A 797 -18.62 -1.50 -13.31
N ASN A 798 -18.89 -1.31 -12.03
CA ASN A 798 -18.24 -0.32 -11.19
C ASN A 798 -17.15 -0.96 -10.33
N LEU A 799 -15.92 -0.48 -10.43
CA LEU A 799 -14.83 -0.81 -9.53
C LEU A 799 -14.89 0.08 -8.30
N LEU A 800 -14.98 -0.50 -7.11
CA LEU A 800 -15.16 0.23 -5.85
C LEU A 800 -13.87 0.32 -5.03
N GLN A 801 -13.02 -0.68 -5.12
CA GLN A 801 -11.74 -0.76 -4.42
C GLN A 801 -10.84 -1.82 -5.04
N ILE A 802 -9.53 -1.59 -5.00
CA ILE A 802 -8.50 -2.62 -5.21
C ILE A 802 -7.48 -2.51 -4.08
N ARG A 803 -7.00 -3.65 -3.63
CA ARG A 803 -5.95 -3.72 -2.62
C ARG A 803 -5.06 -4.94 -2.83
N PRO A 804 -3.78 -4.86 -2.42
CA PRO A 804 -2.89 -6.01 -2.43
C PRO A 804 -3.34 -7.03 -1.39
N ILE A 805 -3.15 -8.30 -1.68
CA ILE A 805 -3.24 -9.38 -0.71
C ILE A 805 -1.82 -9.66 -0.23
N ILE A 806 -1.60 -9.58 1.07
CA ILE A 806 -0.31 -9.87 1.66
C ILE A 806 -0.18 -11.38 1.77
N ASP A 807 0.89 -11.88 1.20
CA ASP A 807 1.33 -13.27 1.39
C ASP A 807 2.52 -13.22 2.36
N ASN A 808 2.23 -13.38 3.65
CA ASN A 808 3.26 -13.50 4.68
C ASN A 808 3.90 -14.89 4.56
N GLN A 809 4.74 -15.05 3.55
CA GLN A 809 5.47 -16.29 3.31
C GLN A 809 6.73 -16.36 4.17
N ASP A 810 6.60 -16.77 5.40
CA ASP A 810 7.75 -17.30 6.14
C ASP A 810 8.14 -18.64 5.52
N ASN A 811 9.38 -18.74 4.99
CA ASN A 811 9.83 -19.77 4.07
C ASN A 811 10.17 -21.13 4.71
N ARG A 812 9.70 -21.45 5.89
CA ARG A 812 9.96 -22.75 6.52
C ARG A 812 8.95 -23.78 6.02
N SER A 813 9.34 -24.63 5.07
CA SER A 813 8.54 -25.78 4.69
C SER A 813 8.51 -26.79 5.84
N ILE A 814 7.29 -27.18 6.24
CA ILE A 814 7.08 -28.18 7.27
C ILE A 814 6.97 -29.53 6.57
N ASP A 815 7.76 -30.51 6.99
CA ASP A 815 7.58 -31.87 6.49
C ASP A 815 6.43 -32.56 7.25
N TRP A 816 5.25 -32.54 6.63
CA TRP A 816 4.06 -33.14 7.19
C TRP A 816 4.12 -34.67 7.29
N ASN A 817 5.09 -35.34 6.66
CA ASN A 817 5.28 -36.76 6.80
C ASN A 817 5.90 -37.16 8.16
N GLU A 818 6.59 -36.21 8.81
CA GLU A 818 7.17 -36.41 10.15
C GLU A 818 6.20 -36.00 11.27
N VAL A 819 5.04 -35.44 10.93
CA VAL A 819 4.06 -34.94 11.91
C VAL A 819 3.04 -36.00 12.28
N ASP A 820 3.04 -36.44 13.52
CA ASP A 820 2.06 -37.42 14.04
C ASP A 820 0.71 -36.76 14.36
N ALA A 821 -0.22 -36.81 13.40
CA ALA A 821 -1.57 -36.26 13.56
C ALA A 821 -2.42 -36.95 14.65
N SER A 822 -2.03 -38.15 15.11
CA SER A 822 -2.77 -38.86 16.15
C SER A 822 -2.71 -38.17 17.53
N ARG A 823 -1.69 -37.34 17.77
CA ARG A 823 -1.49 -36.55 18.99
C ARG A 823 -2.12 -35.13 18.94
N ALA A 824 -2.79 -34.79 17.86
CA ALA A 824 -3.38 -33.47 17.69
C ALA A 824 -4.58 -33.25 18.62
N LEU A 825 -4.64 -32.10 19.28
CA LEU A 825 -5.84 -31.58 19.93
C LEU A 825 -6.76 -30.93 18.89
N ILE A 826 -6.15 -30.25 17.92
CA ILE A 826 -6.81 -29.64 16.76
C ILE A 826 -5.99 -29.98 15.53
N TYR A 827 -6.66 -30.45 14.47
CA TYR A 827 -6.06 -30.71 13.16
C TYR A 827 -7.04 -30.34 12.06
N GLY A 828 -6.54 -29.72 10.99
CA GLY A 828 -7.35 -29.35 9.83
C GLY A 828 -6.54 -29.35 8.54
N GLU A 829 -7.26 -29.59 7.43
CA GLU A 829 -6.74 -29.56 6.06
C GLU A 829 -7.24 -28.33 5.29
N GLN A 830 -7.72 -27.32 6.03
CA GLN A 830 -8.06 -26.00 5.53
C GLN A 830 -7.43 -24.98 6.46
N ALA A 831 -6.18 -24.62 6.18
CA ALA A 831 -5.36 -23.75 7.01
C ALA A 831 -4.80 -22.55 6.25
N LEU A 832 -4.69 -21.43 6.94
CA LEU A 832 -4.03 -20.21 6.45
C LEU A 832 -3.08 -19.67 7.50
N GLY A 833 -2.07 -19.00 7.03
CA GLY A 833 -0.94 -18.56 7.84
C GLY A 833 0.21 -19.57 7.73
N ILE A 834 1.38 -19.16 8.17
CA ILE A 834 2.58 -19.99 8.12
C ILE A 834 3.37 -19.75 9.39
N GLY A 835 3.75 -20.82 10.05
CA GLY A 835 4.67 -20.75 11.16
C GLY A 835 4.48 -21.83 12.20
N GLN A 836 5.49 -21.93 13.04
CA GLN A 836 5.45 -22.66 14.30
C GLN A 836 5.38 -21.67 15.44
N MET A 837 4.40 -21.85 16.33
CA MET A 837 4.23 -21.04 17.54
C MET A 837 4.41 -21.96 18.74
N THR A 838 5.23 -21.52 19.70
CA THR A 838 5.55 -22.30 20.93
C THR A 838 5.43 -21.43 22.18
N ASP A 839 4.71 -20.32 22.09
CA ASP A 839 4.48 -19.35 23.17
C ASP A 839 3.04 -19.32 23.67
N ILE A 840 2.15 -20.11 23.08
CA ILE A 840 0.72 -20.16 23.43
C ILE A 840 0.46 -21.30 24.41
N ALA A 841 -0.15 -21.01 25.56
CA ALA A 841 -0.51 -22.01 26.58
C ALA A 841 -2.01 -22.03 26.87
N ASP A 842 -2.81 -21.17 26.27
CA ASP A 842 -4.24 -21.04 26.55
C ASP A 842 -5.08 -21.38 25.33
N ILE A 843 -6.14 -22.17 25.52
CA ILE A 843 -7.21 -22.39 24.55
C ILE A 843 -8.50 -21.82 25.11
N ILE A 844 -9.15 -20.93 24.39
CA ILE A 844 -10.49 -20.42 24.68
C ILE A 844 -11.42 -21.00 23.61
N TYR A 845 -12.47 -21.69 24.04
CA TYR A 845 -13.42 -22.29 23.13
C TYR A 845 -14.87 -22.09 23.54
N VAL A 846 -15.74 -22.01 22.50
CA VAL A 846 -17.18 -22.03 22.71
C VAL A 846 -17.63 -23.47 23.04
N LYS A 847 -18.33 -23.62 24.12
CA LYS A 847 -18.88 -24.94 24.51
C LYS A 847 -19.93 -25.36 23.50
N SER A 848 -19.72 -26.49 22.81
CA SER A 848 -20.64 -26.94 21.71
C SER A 848 -22.06 -27.19 22.23
N GLU A 849 -22.23 -27.65 23.48
CA GLU A 849 -23.53 -27.87 24.09
C GLU A 849 -24.28 -26.57 24.45
N ALA A 850 -23.56 -25.47 24.70
CA ALA A 850 -24.11 -24.17 25.07
C ALA A 850 -24.34 -23.26 23.84
N PHE A 851 -23.90 -23.64 22.65
CA PHE A 851 -24.05 -22.82 21.45
C PHE A 851 -25.48 -22.82 20.93
N ASP A 852 -26.00 -21.62 20.78
CA ASP A 852 -27.24 -21.32 20.06
C ASP A 852 -27.03 -20.10 19.18
N SER A 853 -27.47 -20.16 17.94
CA SER A 853 -27.34 -19.06 16.97
C SER A 853 -27.98 -17.74 17.44
N LEU A 854 -28.94 -17.79 18.35
CA LEU A 854 -29.55 -16.60 18.96
C LEU A 854 -28.70 -16.01 20.10
N SER A 855 -27.65 -16.68 20.52
CA SER A 855 -26.76 -16.27 21.62
C SER A 855 -25.40 -15.75 21.16
N THR A 856 -25.21 -15.61 19.85
CA THR A 856 -23.87 -15.25 19.28
C THR A 856 -23.39 -13.86 19.71
N GLU A 857 -24.27 -12.89 19.90
CA GLU A 857 -23.91 -11.57 20.47
C GLU A 857 -23.40 -11.67 21.92
N LYS A 858 -24.05 -12.49 22.74
CA LYS A 858 -23.63 -12.72 24.13
C LYS A 858 -22.30 -13.45 24.21
N ILE A 859 -22.04 -14.37 23.27
CA ILE A 859 -20.74 -15.04 23.12
C ILE A 859 -19.64 -14.00 22.81
N ALA A 860 -19.91 -13.05 21.92
CA ALA A 860 -18.98 -11.98 21.60
C ALA A 860 -18.69 -11.07 22.81
N GLU A 861 -19.68 -10.72 23.61
CA GLU A 861 -19.52 -9.93 24.85
C GLU A 861 -18.71 -10.67 25.91
N GLU A 862 -18.98 -11.96 26.10
CA GLU A 862 -18.23 -12.81 27.05
C GLU A 862 -16.77 -12.93 26.57
N LEU A 863 -16.54 -13.08 25.28
CA LEU A 863 -15.21 -13.14 24.68
C LEU A 863 -14.44 -11.83 24.83
N LEU A 864 -15.09 -10.67 24.69
CA LEU A 864 -14.46 -9.36 24.92
C LEU A 864 -13.88 -9.27 26.34
N THR A 865 -14.63 -9.76 27.32
CA THR A 865 -14.18 -9.76 28.74
C THR A 865 -12.95 -10.63 28.89
N LEU A 866 -12.92 -11.83 28.28
CA LEU A 866 -11.78 -12.73 28.35
C LEU A 866 -10.57 -12.17 27.57
N ASN A 867 -10.79 -11.63 26.39
CA ASN A 867 -9.72 -11.04 25.58
C ASN A 867 -9.04 -9.87 26.31
N ASN A 868 -9.81 -9.00 26.97
CA ASN A 868 -9.26 -7.91 27.79
C ASN A 868 -8.39 -8.47 28.92
N ARG A 869 -8.85 -9.53 29.62
CA ARG A 869 -8.07 -10.20 30.66
C ARG A 869 -6.77 -10.80 30.12
N MET A 870 -6.81 -11.40 28.92
CA MET A 870 -5.63 -11.98 28.28
C MET A 870 -4.63 -10.88 27.88
N ARG A 871 -5.13 -9.76 27.36
CA ARG A 871 -4.32 -8.57 27.05
C ARG A 871 -3.63 -8.00 28.28
N ASP A 872 -4.35 -7.81 29.39
CA ASP A 872 -3.79 -7.28 30.63
C ASP A 872 -2.69 -8.19 31.22
N GLN A 873 -2.72 -9.49 30.86
CA GLN A 873 -1.73 -10.48 31.24
C GLN A 873 -0.61 -10.66 30.21
N GLY A 874 -0.69 -10.00 29.06
CA GLY A 874 0.25 -10.16 27.94
C GLY A 874 0.29 -11.59 27.40
N ARG A 875 -0.85 -12.30 27.33
CA ARG A 875 -0.91 -13.73 27.03
C ARG A 875 -1.72 -14.02 25.78
N PRO A 876 -1.10 -14.60 24.76
CA PRO A 876 -1.80 -15.06 23.57
C PRO A 876 -2.61 -16.34 23.84
N TYR A 877 -3.63 -16.58 23.01
CA TYR A 877 -4.46 -17.77 23.10
C TYR A 877 -4.89 -18.30 21.73
N ILE A 878 -5.38 -19.55 21.70
CA ILE A 878 -6.07 -20.16 20.57
C ILE A 878 -7.56 -20.02 20.79
N LEU A 879 -8.27 -19.46 19.81
CA LEU A 879 -9.72 -19.31 19.81
C LEU A 879 -10.37 -20.39 18.96
N VAL A 880 -11.31 -21.16 19.55
CA VAL A 880 -12.08 -22.18 18.83
C VAL A 880 -13.57 -21.92 19.01
N GLY A 881 -14.33 -21.97 17.93
CA GLY A 881 -15.79 -21.84 18.05
C GLY A 881 -16.56 -22.13 16.78
N PRO A 882 -17.88 -22.32 16.93
CA PRO A 882 -18.77 -22.71 15.86
C PRO A 882 -19.01 -21.53 14.90
N GLY A 883 -19.00 -21.83 13.63
CA GLY A 883 -19.30 -20.87 12.59
C GLY A 883 -18.17 -19.91 12.25
N ARG A 884 -18.52 -18.88 11.53
CA ARG A 884 -17.58 -17.83 11.09
C ARG A 884 -17.39 -16.79 12.18
N TRP A 885 -16.17 -16.47 12.46
CA TRP A 885 -15.86 -15.34 13.33
C TRP A 885 -15.97 -14.02 12.55
N GLY A 886 -16.59 -13.00 13.15
CA GLY A 886 -16.81 -11.70 12.53
C GLY A 886 -17.98 -11.61 11.56
N SER A 887 -18.84 -12.65 11.49
CA SER A 887 -20.07 -12.60 10.71
C SER A 887 -21.16 -11.77 11.40
N SER A 888 -21.79 -10.87 10.68
CA SER A 888 -22.95 -10.12 11.18
C SER A 888 -24.25 -10.92 11.12
N ASP A 889 -24.26 -12.10 10.46
CA ASP A 889 -25.39 -13.02 10.44
C ASP A 889 -25.23 -14.07 11.57
N PRO A 890 -26.11 -14.08 12.59
CA PRO A 890 -26.04 -15.03 13.71
C PRO A 890 -26.15 -16.50 13.28
N PHE A 891 -26.75 -16.76 12.11
CA PHE A 891 -26.88 -18.10 11.55
C PHE A 891 -25.61 -18.57 10.81
N LEU A 892 -24.63 -17.69 10.64
CA LEU A 892 -23.36 -18.03 10.00
C LEU A 892 -22.18 -18.04 11.00
N GLY A 893 -22.32 -17.38 12.17
CA GLY A 893 -21.23 -17.34 13.15
C GLY A 893 -21.38 -16.29 14.24
N VAL A 894 -20.26 -15.93 14.88
CA VAL A 894 -20.19 -15.03 16.01
C VAL A 894 -19.75 -13.63 15.55
N PRO A 895 -20.50 -12.55 15.88
CA PRO A 895 -20.26 -11.19 15.37
C PRO A 895 -19.14 -10.48 16.15
N VAL A 896 -17.93 -11.06 16.18
CA VAL A 896 -16.77 -10.45 16.84
C VAL A 896 -16.20 -9.32 16.01
N LYS A 897 -15.72 -8.29 16.69
CA LYS A 897 -14.85 -7.25 16.15
C LYS A 897 -13.41 -7.52 16.61
N TRP A 898 -12.44 -6.83 16.02
CA TRP A 898 -11.02 -7.06 16.35
C TRP A 898 -10.71 -6.92 17.85
N ASN A 899 -11.30 -5.93 18.51
CA ASN A 899 -11.13 -5.74 19.96
C ASN A 899 -11.61 -6.91 20.82
N HIS A 900 -12.46 -7.81 20.29
CA HIS A 900 -12.92 -9.00 21.00
C HIS A 900 -11.89 -10.14 20.98
N ILE A 901 -10.91 -10.10 20.06
CA ILE A 901 -10.01 -11.21 19.74
C ILE A 901 -8.55 -10.78 19.50
N SER A 902 -8.16 -9.56 19.86
CA SER A 902 -6.83 -8.99 19.57
C SER A 902 -5.65 -9.84 20.05
N GLU A 903 -5.86 -10.66 21.10
CA GLU A 903 -4.83 -11.54 21.67
C GLU A 903 -4.89 -12.97 21.12
N ALA A 904 -5.86 -13.29 20.24
CA ALA A 904 -5.90 -14.58 19.58
C ALA A 904 -4.78 -14.68 18.53
N ARG A 905 -3.91 -15.67 18.65
CA ARG A 905 -2.84 -15.97 17.69
C ARG A 905 -3.23 -17.05 16.71
N VAL A 906 -4.22 -17.85 17.05
CA VAL A 906 -4.81 -18.85 16.16
C VAL A 906 -6.32 -18.80 16.32
N ILE A 907 -7.02 -18.79 15.22
CA ILE A 907 -8.48 -18.81 15.16
C ILE A 907 -8.91 -20.06 14.41
N VAL A 908 -9.82 -20.81 15.04
CA VAL A 908 -10.36 -22.04 14.49
C VAL A 908 -11.87 -21.90 14.33
N GLU A 909 -12.33 -21.92 13.08
CA GLU A 909 -13.75 -22.07 12.77
C GLU A 909 -14.08 -23.55 12.79
N CYS A 910 -14.88 -23.96 13.75
CA CYS A 910 -15.22 -25.38 13.98
C CYS A 910 -16.71 -25.64 13.72
N GLY A 911 -17.01 -26.50 12.77
CA GLY A 911 -18.38 -26.99 12.56
C GLY A 911 -18.85 -27.86 13.73
N ILE A 912 -20.11 -27.74 14.09
CA ILE A 912 -20.78 -28.61 15.05
C ILE A 912 -21.93 -29.36 14.35
N GLU A 913 -22.46 -30.42 14.94
CA GLU A 913 -23.45 -31.35 14.32
C GLU A 913 -24.64 -30.64 13.62
N LYS A 914 -25.05 -29.48 14.15
CA LYS A 914 -26.17 -28.71 13.63
C LYS A 914 -25.76 -27.44 12.87
N PHE A 915 -24.45 -27.21 12.69
CA PHE A 915 -23.95 -25.95 12.19
C PHE A 915 -22.62 -26.15 11.43
N ASP A 916 -22.75 -26.30 10.11
CA ASP A 916 -21.58 -26.43 9.24
C ASP A 916 -20.87 -25.11 9.03
N VAL A 917 -19.57 -25.16 8.84
CA VAL A 917 -18.75 -23.98 8.54
C VAL A 917 -18.24 -24.04 7.12
N GLU A 918 -18.52 -22.99 6.35
CA GLU A 918 -17.83 -22.71 5.09
C GLU A 918 -16.82 -21.57 5.31
N PRO A 919 -15.58 -21.67 4.79
CA PRO A 919 -14.58 -20.63 4.95
C PRO A 919 -15.03 -19.25 4.45
N SER A 920 -14.79 -18.21 5.22
CA SER A 920 -15.23 -16.83 4.92
C SER A 920 -14.18 -16.02 4.18
N GLN A 921 -13.85 -16.36 2.93
CA GLN A 921 -12.75 -15.74 2.19
C GLN A 921 -12.97 -14.26 1.78
N GLY A 922 -14.21 -13.80 1.65
CA GLY A 922 -14.55 -12.47 1.11
C GLY A 922 -14.71 -11.37 2.16
N THR A 923 -14.43 -11.61 3.43
CA THR A 923 -14.75 -10.69 4.52
C THR A 923 -13.57 -9.81 4.93
N HIS A 924 -13.86 -8.61 5.43
CA HIS A 924 -12.86 -7.75 6.07
C HIS A 924 -12.19 -8.43 7.28
N PHE A 925 -12.97 -9.20 8.03
CA PHE A 925 -12.46 -9.99 9.16
C PHE A 925 -11.37 -10.95 8.72
N PHE A 926 -11.64 -11.76 7.70
CA PHE A 926 -10.70 -12.72 7.15
C PHE A 926 -9.40 -12.06 6.66
N GLN A 927 -9.51 -10.88 6.05
CA GLN A 927 -8.34 -10.12 5.61
C GLN A 927 -7.48 -9.64 6.76
N ASN A 928 -8.11 -9.10 7.80
CA ASN A 928 -7.37 -8.61 8.97
C ASN A 928 -6.64 -9.77 9.68
N VAL A 929 -7.29 -10.92 9.81
CA VAL A 929 -6.68 -12.14 10.37
C VAL A 929 -5.43 -12.56 9.59
N THR A 930 -5.54 -12.65 8.25
CA THR A 930 -4.41 -13.05 7.40
C THR A 930 -3.27 -12.03 7.41
N SER A 931 -3.60 -10.74 7.46
CA SER A 931 -2.60 -9.65 7.44
C SER A 931 -1.83 -9.52 8.75
N LEU A 932 -2.43 -9.89 9.87
CA LEU A 932 -1.79 -9.82 11.19
C LEU A 932 -1.00 -11.09 11.54
N GLY A 933 -0.88 -12.02 10.59
CA GLY A 933 -0.14 -13.26 10.80
C GLY A 933 -0.80 -14.19 11.82
N VAL A 934 -2.12 -14.02 12.04
CA VAL A 934 -2.91 -14.92 12.91
C VAL A 934 -3.13 -16.22 12.14
N GLY A 935 -2.78 -17.34 12.76
CA GLY A 935 -3.05 -18.65 12.20
C GLY A 935 -4.56 -18.90 12.09
N TYR A 936 -5.01 -19.48 11.01
CA TYR A 936 -6.43 -19.68 10.76
C TYR A 936 -6.72 -21.09 10.26
N LEU A 937 -7.71 -21.75 10.85
CA LEU A 937 -8.14 -23.10 10.54
C LEU A 937 -9.65 -23.17 10.39
N THR A 938 -10.12 -23.87 9.37
CA THR A 938 -11.52 -24.25 9.26
C THR A 938 -11.63 -25.75 9.30
N ILE A 939 -12.45 -26.28 10.22
CA ILE A 939 -12.63 -27.73 10.44
C ILE A 939 -14.11 -28.07 10.60
N ASN A 940 -14.51 -29.22 10.08
CA ASN A 940 -15.83 -29.82 10.26
C ASN A 940 -15.73 -31.27 10.73
N PRO A 941 -15.40 -31.49 12.03
CA PRO A 941 -15.12 -32.82 12.55
C PRO A 941 -16.24 -33.86 12.33
N PHE A 942 -17.49 -33.39 12.31
CA PHE A 942 -18.68 -34.26 12.07
C PHE A 942 -18.76 -34.81 10.64
N ARG A 943 -18.09 -34.17 9.69
CA ARG A 943 -17.98 -34.64 8.31
C ARG A 943 -16.69 -35.40 8.05
N GLY A 944 -15.85 -35.58 9.06
CA GLY A 944 -14.53 -36.16 8.91
C GLY A 944 -13.49 -35.20 8.32
N ASP A 945 -13.81 -33.89 8.29
CA ASP A 945 -12.92 -32.83 7.82
C ASP A 945 -12.31 -32.14 9.06
N GLY A 946 -11.13 -32.63 9.47
CA GLY A 946 -10.39 -32.15 10.62
C GLY A 946 -10.76 -32.82 11.96
N LEU A 947 -10.13 -32.33 13.03
CA LEU A 947 -10.23 -32.87 14.38
C LEU A 947 -10.26 -31.73 15.41
N PHE A 948 -11.20 -31.82 16.35
CA PHE A 948 -11.20 -31.03 17.58
C PHE A 948 -11.56 -31.91 18.77
N ARG A 949 -10.64 -32.05 19.74
CA ARG A 949 -10.83 -32.92 20.93
C ARG A 949 -11.43 -32.16 22.09
N GLU A 950 -12.65 -31.63 21.92
CA GLU A 950 -13.36 -30.84 22.94
C GLU A 950 -13.48 -31.61 24.26
N LYS A 951 -13.84 -32.89 24.24
CA LYS A 951 -13.99 -33.74 25.44
C LYS A 951 -12.71 -33.87 26.26
N GLU A 952 -11.54 -33.85 25.63
CA GLU A 952 -10.27 -33.87 26.33
C GLU A 952 -10.00 -32.52 27.03
N LEU A 953 -10.43 -31.41 26.44
CA LEU A 953 -10.36 -30.09 27.04
C LEU A 953 -11.38 -29.94 28.17
N ASP A 954 -12.59 -30.52 28.05
CA ASP A 954 -13.61 -30.50 29.07
C ASP A 954 -13.18 -31.26 30.35
N ALA A 955 -12.39 -32.31 30.18
CA ALA A 955 -11.85 -33.11 31.29
C ALA A 955 -10.75 -32.37 32.08
N ARG A 956 -10.21 -31.25 31.55
CA ARG A 956 -9.16 -30.47 32.21
C ARG A 956 -9.74 -29.40 33.13
N GLN A 957 -8.96 -28.98 34.11
CA GLN A 957 -9.32 -27.89 35.00
C GLN A 957 -9.43 -26.58 34.19
N ALA A 958 -10.61 -25.96 34.22
CA ALA A 958 -10.82 -24.68 33.58
C ALA A 958 -10.21 -23.56 34.42
N LEU A 959 -9.56 -22.61 33.75
CA LEU A 959 -9.16 -21.34 34.35
C LEU A 959 -10.33 -20.35 34.37
N TYR A 960 -11.23 -20.49 33.41
CA TYR A 960 -12.51 -19.81 33.32
C TYR A 960 -13.55 -20.77 32.78
N ASP A 961 -14.72 -20.82 33.38
CA ASP A 961 -15.87 -21.60 32.95
C ASP A 961 -17.13 -20.72 33.02
N GLY A 962 -17.42 -20.04 31.95
CA GLY A 962 -18.53 -19.09 31.80
C GLY A 962 -19.79 -19.76 31.28
N THR A 963 -20.74 -18.93 30.83
CA THR A 963 -22.00 -19.43 30.26
C THR A 963 -21.76 -20.11 28.91
N TYR A 964 -21.01 -19.47 28.03
CA TYR A 964 -20.77 -19.93 26.66
C TYR A 964 -19.34 -20.36 26.42
N LEU A 965 -18.38 -19.70 27.09
CA LEU A 965 -16.96 -19.89 26.86
C LEU A 965 -16.28 -20.66 27.97
N ARG A 966 -15.26 -21.41 27.60
CA ARG A 966 -14.38 -22.10 28.56
C ARG A 966 -12.92 -21.81 28.16
N GLN A 967 -12.10 -21.49 29.17
CA GLN A 967 -10.66 -21.31 29.02
C GLN A 967 -9.93 -22.44 29.75
N VAL A 968 -9.08 -23.13 29.02
CA VAL A 968 -8.17 -24.16 29.54
C VAL A 968 -6.74 -23.68 29.36
N ARG A 969 -5.96 -23.80 30.42
CA ARG A 969 -4.53 -23.49 30.42
C ARG A 969 -3.70 -24.75 30.53
N PHE A 970 -2.66 -24.85 29.74
CA PHE A 970 -1.68 -25.91 29.76
C PHE A 970 -0.45 -25.51 30.59
N ASP A 971 0.16 -26.47 31.30
CA ASP A 971 1.34 -26.24 32.13
C ASP A 971 2.59 -25.88 31.32
N SER A 972 2.64 -26.33 30.06
CA SER A 972 3.67 -25.97 29.09
C SER A 972 3.03 -25.42 27.82
N PRO A 973 3.74 -24.54 27.08
CA PRO A 973 3.23 -24.04 25.80
C PRO A 973 2.88 -25.17 24.83
N LEU A 974 1.81 -24.93 24.08
CA LEU A 974 1.35 -25.81 23.02
C LEU A 974 2.31 -25.70 21.82
N TRP A 975 2.46 -26.76 21.08
CA TRP A 975 3.09 -26.74 19.79
C TRP A 975 2.02 -26.52 18.72
N VAL A 976 2.08 -25.38 18.08
CA VAL A 976 1.19 -24.97 16.98
C VAL A 976 1.98 -24.97 15.71
N CYS A 977 1.48 -25.62 14.70
CA CYS A 977 2.08 -25.70 13.37
C CYS A 977 1.01 -25.42 12.31
N ILE A 978 1.20 -24.37 11.52
CA ILE A 978 0.27 -23.99 10.46
C ILE A 978 1.06 -23.78 9.17
N ASP A 979 0.58 -24.40 8.09
CA ASP A 979 1.17 -24.28 6.77
C ASP A 979 0.07 -24.10 5.73
N GLY A 980 -0.20 -22.86 5.38
CA GLY A 980 -1.18 -22.49 4.37
C GLY A 980 -0.84 -22.96 2.94
N ARG A 981 0.41 -23.38 2.68
CA ARG A 981 0.80 -23.92 1.35
C ARG A 981 0.31 -25.33 1.16
N SER A 982 0.44 -26.14 2.21
CA SER A 982 -0.08 -27.51 2.24
C SER A 982 -1.54 -27.58 2.70
N ASN A 983 -2.14 -26.43 3.03
CA ASN A 983 -3.47 -26.28 3.63
C ASN A 983 -3.62 -27.07 4.95
N LYS A 984 -2.54 -27.30 5.71
CA LYS A 984 -2.57 -28.10 6.93
C LYS A 984 -2.23 -27.29 8.17
N GLY A 985 -2.92 -27.60 9.26
CA GLY A 985 -2.64 -27.00 10.56
C GLY A 985 -2.88 -27.96 11.70
N MET A 986 -2.03 -27.90 12.72
CA MET A 986 -2.10 -28.76 13.90
C MET A 986 -1.74 -28.02 15.18
N VAL A 987 -2.48 -28.33 16.23
CA VAL A 987 -2.19 -27.94 17.61
C VAL A 987 -2.06 -29.20 18.47
N ARG A 988 -0.96 -29.34 19.20
CA ARG A 988 -0.73 -30.46 20.13
C ARG A 988 -0.04 -30.00 21.41
N GLU A 989 -0.01 -30.87 22.42
CA GLU A 989 0.78 -30.67 23.64
C GLU A 989 2.27 -30.98 23.38
N GLY A 990 3.14 -30.25 24.07
CA GLY A 990 4.56 -30.54 24.21
C GLY A 990 5.45 -30.10 23.04
N LYS A 991 6.74 -30.01 23.33
CA LYS A 991 7.80 -29.77 22.32
C LYS A 991 7.96 -31.03 21.45
N ASN A 992 8.43 -30.83 20.20
CA ASN A 992 8.99 -31.91 19.40
C ASN A 992 10.12 -32.59 20.19
N ASP A 993 9.98 -33.86 20.53
CA ASP A 993 11.09 -34.76 20.72
C ASP A 993 11.35 -35.50 19.42
#